data_97b6dadd72b1e5ef45ca4adc0696b1be
#
_entry.id   97b6dadd72b1e5ef45ca4adc0696b1be
#
_cell.length_a   1.000
_cell.length_b   1.000
_cell.length_c   1.000
_cell.angle_alpha   90.00
_cell.angle_beta   90.00
_cell.angle_gamma   90.00
#
_symmetry.space_group_name_H-M   'P 1'
#
loop_
_entity.id
_entity.type
_entity.pdbx_description
1 polymer ?
#
loop_
_entity_poly.entity_id
_entity_poly.type
_entity_poly.pdbx_seq_one_letter_code
_entity_poly.pdbx_strand_id
1 'polypeptide(L)'
;MDIILKLSDELDVAKWQVEAAVNLIDEGNTIPFISRYRKEATGSLNDEQLRKLFERLTYLRNLEEKKAQVINSIAEQGKLTDELRAEIEAAETQVAVDDLYRPYRPKRKTRASVAKEKGLEPLANIILLQQETEDIKVIAKQYIDAEKGVKTAKEAVQGALDIIAEVISDNAQYRKDIRDLTFRLGKITSVAKKPEEKTVYDNYYSYEEDIVKIAGHRILAVNRGEAEKILTVKVVAPEDLILGYLERHIIVGQNSNTEPFVRLAIQDSYARLIAPSIETEVRNMLTEKAEDGAISVFGKNLVQLLMQPPIANKVVLGWDPAFRTGCKLAVVDGTGKVLDTTVIYPTAPTTPQKIAQAKTTLVKLITKYKVEIISLGNGTASRESEQIIVELLKETGLPVQYIIVNEAGASVYSASKLATEEFPNFDVGQRSAASIARRLQDPLAELVKIDPKSIGVGQYQHDMNQKKLGQTLEGVVEDCVNKVGVDLNTASAPLLTYISGINGSIAKNIVAYREKHGKFTEREQLLNVDKLGAKAYEQCAGFLRISDGTNPLDATSVHPESYDATLAFMKKQGIKPSSIGKLAGLSKIIKNYPKLASELGIGELTLRDIVAELEKPARDPRDEMPKPILRSDVLEMKDLKEGMILKGTVRNVIDFGVFVDIGVHQDGLVHISQLNSKKFVKHPLEVVKVGDIVDVKVMSVDLDKKRISLTMKI
;
A
#
# COMPACT_ATOMS: atom_id res chain seq x y z
N MET A 1 -17.77 23.76 1.16
CA MET A 1 -16.34 23.73 1.64
C MET A 1 -15.42 24.19 0.51
N ASP A 2 -14.41 25.02 0.76
CA ASP A 2 -13.32 25.29 -0.23
C ASP A 2 -12.33 24.11 -0.19
N ILE A 3 -12.49 23.19 -1.16
CA ILE A 3 -11.67 21.98 -1.26
C ILE A 3 -10.19 22.33 -1.47
N ILE A 4 -9.90 23.35 -2.25
CA ILE A 4 -8.51 23.77 -2.54
C ILE A 4 -7.82 24.27 -1.29
N LEU A 5 -8.50 25.10 -0.51
CA LEU A 5 -7.95 25.61 0.76
C LEU A 5 -7.74 24.46 1.76
N LYS A 6 -8.73 23.56 1.87
CA LYS A 6 -8.63 22.38 2.76
C LYS A 6 -7.46 21.47 2.40
N LEU A 7 -7.25 21.19 1.11
CA LEU A 7 -6.11 20.41 0.63
C LEU A 7 -4.78 21.10 0.89
N SER A 8 -4.72 22.42 0.70
CA SER A 8 -3.54 23.23 0.99
C SER A 8 -3.11 23.10 2.46
N ASP A 9 -4.07 23.24 3.38
CA ASP A 9 -3.84 23.15 4.82
C ASP A 9 -3.45 21.72 5.26
N GLU A 10 -4.14 20.69 4.75
CA GLU A 10 -3.91 19.29 5.14
C GLU A 10 -2.58 18.71 4.61
N LEU A 11 -2.15 19.16 3.43
CA LEU A 11 -0.94 18.63 2.77
C LEU A 11 0.30 19.52 2.98
N ASP A 12 0.14 20.68 3.65
CA ASP A 12 1.20 21.66 3.87
C ASP A 12 1.86 22.10 2.54
N VAL A 13 1.03 22.43 1.55
CA VAL A 13 1.46 22.93 0.23
C VAL A 13 0.72 24.22 -0.12
N ALA A 14 1.34 25.08 -0.93
CA ALA A 14 0.75 26.36 -1.27
C ALA A 14 -0.56 26.19 -2.09
N LYS A 15 -1.54 27.06 -1.85
CA LYS A 15 -2.85 27.01 -2.53
C LYS A 15 -2.71 26.96 -4.06
N TRP A 16 -1.83 27.76 -4.65
CA TRP A 16 -1.61 27.77 -6.10
C TRP A 16 -1.09 26.43 -6.65
N GLN A 17 -0.29 25.71 -5.85
CA GLN A 17 0.20 24.37 -6.24
C GLN A 17 -0.95 23.36 -6.27
N VAL A 18 -1.85 23.44 -5.29
CA VAL A 18 -3.05 22.59 -5.25
C VAL A 18 -3.96 22.90 -6.42
N GLU A 19 -4.24 24.18 -6.70
CA GLU A 19 -5.06 24.61 -7.84
C GLU A 19 -4.50 24.09 -9.16
N ALA A 20 -3.19 24.27 -9.39
CA ALA A 20 -2.52 23.77 -10.59
C ALA A 20 -2.60 22.25 -10.71
N ALA A 21 -2.33 21.52 -9.62
CA ALA A 21 -2.40 20.06 -9.63
C ALA A 21 -3.83 19.56 -9.89
N VAL A 22 -4.84 20.14 -9.26
CA VAL A 22 -6.25 19.78 -9.46
C VAL A 22 -6.67 20.03 -10.90
N ASN A 23 -6.33 21.17 -11.49
CA ASN A 23 -6.65 21.49 -12.88
C ASN A 23 -6.02 20.46 -13.83
N LEU A 24 -4.73 20.13 -13.65
CA LEU A 24 -4.05 19.12 -14.47
C LEU A 24 -4.69 17.74 -14.35
N ILE A 25 -5.11 17.34 -13.14
CA ILE A 25 -5.83 16.09 -12.90
C ILE A 25 -7.19 16.09 -13.62
N ASP A 26 -7.93 17.19 -13.53
CA ASP A 26 -9.25 17.34 -14.16
C ASP A 26 -9.16 17.37 -15.69
N GLU A 27 -8.05 17.82 -16.26
CA GLU A 27 -7.72 17.70 -17.67
C GLU A 27 -7.37 16.26 -18.10
N GLY A 28 -7.31 15.30 -17.15
CA GLY A 28 -7.03 13.91 -17.38
C GLY A 28 -5.54 13.58 -17.54
N ASN A 29 -4.64 14.42 -16.99
CA ASN A 29 -3.23 14.11 -16.92
C ASN A 29 -2.96 13.07 -15.81
N THR A 30 -2.06 12.14 -16.07
CA THR A 30 -1.66 11.13 -15.09
C THR A 30 -0.67 11.70 -14.07
N ILE A 31 -0.62 11.09 -12.88
CA ILE A 31 0.27 11.54 -11.80
C ILE A 31 1.75 11.47 -12.22
N PRO A 32 2.27 10.40 -12.84
CA PRO A 32 3.66 10.38 -13.30
C PRO A 32 3.99 11.47 -14.32
N PHE A 33 3.05 11.78 -15.23
CA PHE A 33 3.23 12.84 -16.19
C PHE A 33 3.30 14.23 -15.54
N ILE A 34 2.40 14.51 -14.59
CA ILE A 34 2.38 15.76 -13.85
C ILE A 34 3.68 15.94 -13.07
N SER A 35 4.10 14.93 -12.32
CA SER A 35 5.30 15.00 -11.48
C SER A 35 6.58 15.17 -12.29
N ARG A 36 6.64 14.59 -13.49
CA ARG A 36 7.84 14.64 -14.33
C ARG A 36 7.88 15.85 -15.26
N TYR A 37 6.76 16.15 -15.94
CA TYR A 37 6.72 17.11 -17.05
C TYR A 37 5.92 18.39 -16.80
N ARG A 38 5.30 18.52 -15.60
CA ARG A 38 4.54 19.73 -15.20
C ARG A 38 5.05 20.32 -13.88
N LYS A 39 6.36 20.14 -13.59
CA LYS A 39 7.02 20.62 -12.38
C LYS A 39 6.90 22.14 -12.20
N GLU A 40 7.04 22.91 -13.28
CA GLU A 40 6.90 24.37 -13.26
C GLU A 40 5.49 24.79 -12.82
N ALA A 41 4.47 24.13 -13.34
CA ALA A 41 3.08 24.44 -13.01
C ALA A 41 2.72 24.08 -11.56
N THR A 42 3.29 22.99 -11.03
CA THR A 42 2.95 22.48 -9.68
C THR A 42 3.96 22.85 -8.60
N GLY A 43 5.03 23.60 -8.95
CA GLY A 43 6.09 23.89 -7.99
C GLY A 43 6.82 22.65 -7.50
N SER A 44 7.02 21.66 -8.37
CA SER A 44 7.75 20.40 -8.12
C SER A 44 7.09 19.47 -7.11
N LEU A 45 5.75 19.41 -7.06
CA LEU A 45 5.07 18.34 -6.31
C LEU A 45 5.51 16.97 -6.85
N ASN A 46 5.95 16.12 -5.95
CA ASN A 46 6.40 14.77 -6.29
C ASN A 46 5.23 13.76 -6.38
N ASP A 47 5.51 12.54 -6.86
CA ASP A 47 4.51 11.49 -7.05
C ASP A 47 3.72 11.19 -5.75
N GLU A 48 4.40 11.09 -4.61
CA GLU A 48 3.78 10.81 -3.32
C GLU A 48 2.80 11.94 -2.90
N GLN A 49 3.22 13.20 -3.06
CA GLN A 49 2.38 14.36 -2.74
C GLN A 49 1.16 14.42 -3.67
N LEU A 50 1.35 14.20 -4.97
CA LEU A 50 0.27 14.19 -5.96
C LEU A 50 -0.72 13.04 -5.75
N ARG A 51 -0.26 11.84 -5.35
CA ARG A 51 -1.14 10.71 -5.02
C ARG A 51 -1.97 11.01 -3.77
N LYS A 52 -1.35 11.53 -2.71
CA LYS A 52 -2.08 11.94 -1.50
C LYS A 52 -3.11 13.03 -1.81
N LEU A 53 -2.74 14.00 -2.64
CA LEU A 53 -3.64 15.05 -3.11
C LEU A 53 -4.83 14.45 -3.87
N PHE A 54 -4.59 13.54 -4.80
CA PHE A 54 -5.63 12.90 -5.60
C PHE A 54 -6.60 12.05 -4.75
N GLU A 55 -6.06 11.26 -3.82
CA GLU A 55 -6.87 10.46 -2.89
C GLU A 55 -7.76 11.37 -2.02
N ARG A 56 -7.16 12.44 -1.47
CA ARG A 56 -7.86 13.35 -0.60
C ARG A 56 -8.88 14.20 -1.36
N LEU A 57 -8.54 14.66 -2.56
CA LEU A 57 -9.45 15.35 -3.48
C LEU A 57 -10.69 14.51 -3.77
N THR A 58 -10.49 13.23 -4.08
CA THR A 58 -11.57 12.28 -4.35
C THR A 58 -12.47 12.11 -3.13
N TYR A 59 -11.88 11.97 -1.93
CA TYR A 59 -12.64 11.89 -0.68
C TYR A 59 -13.49 13.16 -0.44
N LEU A 60 -12.90 14.36 -0.59
CA LEU A 60 -13.60 15.61 -0.34
C LEU A 60 -14.72 15.87 -1.36
N ARG A 61 -14.51 15.50 -2.62
CA ARG A 61 -15.57 15.57 -3.66
C ARG A 61 -16.74 14.64 -3.32
N ASN A 62 -16.46 13.41 -2.90
CA ASN A 62 -17.47 12.45 -2.47
C ASN A 62 -18.23 12.96 -1.22
N LEU A 63 -17.51 13.63 -0.30
CA LEU A 63 -18.13 14.24 0.88
C LEU A 63 -19.10 15.37 0.51
N GLU A 64 -18.72 16.27 -0.40
CA GLU A 64 -19.59 17.36 -0.86
C GLU A 64 -20.82 16.81 -1.63
N GLU A 65 -20.63 15.77 -2.45
CA GLU A 65 -21.75 15.09 -3.11
C GLU A 65 -22.71 14.46 -2.08
N LYS A 66 -22.17 13.80 -1.07
CA LYS A 66 -22.96 13.23 0.03
C LYS A 66 -23.74 14.31 0.80
N LYS A 67 -23.13 15.46 1.10
CA LYS A 67 -23.81 16.59 1.73
C LYS A 67 -24.98 17.07 0.89
N ALA A 68 -24.77 17.25 -0.41
CA ALA A 68 -25.82 17.67 -1.33
C ALA A 68 -27.00 16.67 -1.37
N GLN A 69 -26.69 15.37 -1.43
CA GLN A 69 -27.71 14.31 -1.38
C GLN A 69 -28.53 14.35 -0.07
N VAL A 70 -27.84 14.54 1.08
CA VAL A 70 -28.49 14.61 2.40
C VAL A 70 -29.38 15.85 2.51
N ILE A 71 -28.87 17.02 2.11
CA ILE A 71 -29.64 18.28 2.11
C ILE A 71 -30.91 18.13 1.27
N ASN A 72 -30.80 17.58 0.05
CA ASN A 72 -31.93 17.38 -0.82
C ASN A 72 -32.97 16.41 -0.19
N SER A 73 -32.50 15.29 0.39
CA SER A 73 -33.38 14.31 1.04
C SER A 73 -34.15 14.89 2.25
N ILE A 74 -33.53 15.79 3.02
CA ILE A 74 -34.19 16.45 4.15
C ILE A 74 -35.16 17.54 3.65
N ALA A 75 -34.79 18.28 2.60
CA ALA A 75 -35.63 19.29 1.97
C ALA A 75 -36.91 18.69 1.39
N GLU A 76 -36.82 17.53 0.72
CA GLU A 76 -38.00 16.79 0.21
C GLU A 76 -38.95 16.37 1.32
N GLN A 77 -38.45 16.18 2.55
CA GLN A 77 -39.30 15.90 3.73
C GLN A 77 -39.90 17.17 4.36
N GLY A 78 -39.57 18.36 3.85
CA GLY A 78 -39.99 19.64 4.42
C GLY A 78 -39.46 19.94 5.80
N LYS A 79 -38.31 19.34 6.18
CA LYS A 79 -37.69 19.43 7.52
C LYS A 79 -36.36 20.17 7.53
N LEU A 80 -35.87 20.67 6.40
CA LEU A 80 -34.60 21.38 6.32
C LEU A 80 -34.75 22.81 6.86
N THR A 81 -33.99 23.13 7.89
CA THR A 81 -33.84 24.50 8.40
C THR A 81 -32.51 25.09 7.92
N ASP A 82 -32.37 26.43 7.99
CA ASP A 82 -31.15 27.10 7.59
C ASP A 82 -29.96 26.73 8.50
N GLU A 83 -30.22 26.54 9.80
CA GLU A 83 -29.22 26.08 10.78
C GLU A 83 -28.70 24.68 10.44
N LEU A 84 -29.61 23.73 10.20
CA LEU A 84 -29.26 22.36 9.85
C LEU A 84 -28.48 22.28 8.52
N ARG A 85 -28.89 23.12 7.55
CA ARG A 85 -28.14 23.26 6.30
C ARG A 85 -26.71 23.70 6.56
N ALA A 86 -26.53 24.76 7.36
CA ALA A 86 -25.23 25.28 7.71
C ALA A 86 -24.37 24.24 8.46
N GLU A 87 -24.94 23.47 9.37
CA GLU A 87 -24.24 22.39 10.08
C GLU A 87 -23.78 21.28 9.11
N ILE A 88 -24.65 20.85 8.16
CA ILE A 88 -24.29 19.83 7.16
C ILE A 88 -23.18 20.36 6.24
N GLU A 89 -23.29 21.61 5.78
CA GLU A 89 -22.26 22.23 4.93
C GLU A 89 -20.91 22.40 5.65
N ALA A 90 -20.93 22.66 6.95
CA ALA A 90 -19.75 22.77 7.79
C ALA A 90 -19.11 21.41 8.18
N ALA A 91 -19.82 20.29 8.03
CA ALA A 91 -19.31 18.99 8.40
C ALA A 91 -18.05 18.62 7.59
N GLU A 92 -16.99 18.14 8.27
CA GLU A 92 -15.70 17.81 7.67
C GLU A 92 -15.50 16.31 7.39
N THR A 93 -16.44 15.48 7.85
CA THR A 93 -16.34 14.02 7.70
C THR A 93 -17.69 13.42 7.32
N GLN A 94 -17.67 12.26 6.64
CA GLN A 94 -18.88 11.53 6.32
C GLN A 94 -19.66 11.12 7.58
N VAL A 95 -18.95 10.76 8.65
CA VAL A 95 -19.55 10.39 9.94
C VAL A 95 -20.37 11.55 10.52
N ALA A 96 -19.82 12.78 10.48
CA ALA A 96 -20.55 13.97 10.94
C ALA A 96 -21.83 14.23 10.11
N VAL A 97 -21.74 14.06 8.77
CA VAL A 97 -22.91 14.17 7.89
C VAL A 97 -23.94 13.08 8.21
N ASP A 98 -23.51 11.85 8.43
CA ASP A 98 -24.40 10.73 8.75
C ASP A 98 -25.06 10.91 10.12
N ASP A 99 -24.39 11.48 11.11
CA ASP A 99 -24.98 11.81 12.42
C ASP A 99 -26.05 12.90 12.29
N LEU A 100 -25.80 13.96 11.52
CA LEU A 100 -26.80 15.01 11.25
C LEU A 100 -28.01 14.50 10.45
N TYR A 101 -27.78 13.56 9.53
CA TYR A 101 -28.84 12.94 8.73
C TYR A 101 -29.67 11.91 9.49
N ARG A 102 -29.15 11.35 10.60
CA ARG A 102 -29.72 10.21 11.32
C ARG A 102 -31.19 10.39 11.73
N PRO A 103 -31.64 11.55 12.24
CA PRO A 103 -33.05 11.78 12.59
C PRO A 103 -33.99 11.75 11.37
N TYR A 104 -33.49 12.06 10.19
CA TYR A 104 -34.26 12.23 8.93
C TYR A 104 -34.16 11.01 8.02
N ARG A 105 -33.22 10.10 8.30
CA ARG A 105 -33.03 8.90 7.49
C ARG A 105 -34.25 7.97 7.59
N PRO A 106 -34.79 7.46 6.46
CA PRO A 106 -35.86 6.48 6.50
C PRO A 106 -35.43 5.26 7.35
N LYS A 107 -36.13 5.03 8.45
CA LYS A 107 -35.86 3.92 9.38
C LYS A 107 -36.84 2.77 9.08
N ARG A 108 -36.36 1.55 9.28
CA ARG A 108 -37.21 0.38 9.40
C ARG A 108 -38.07 0.52 10.67
N LYS A 109 -39.10 -0.30 10.82
CA LYS A 109 -39.97 -0.30 12.00
C LYS A 109 -39.16 -0.47 13.28
N THR A 110 -39.07 0.61 14.09
CA THR A 110 -38.35 0.66 15.38
C THR A 110 -39.35 0.59 16.54
N ARG A 111 -38.85 0.34 17.78
CA ARG A 111 -39.72 0.42 18.97
C ARG A 111 -40.35 1.81 19.10
N ALA A 112 -39.55 2.85 18.87
CA ALA A 112 -40.05 4.23 18.91
C ALA A 112 -41.07 4.54 17.82
N SER A 113 -40.86 4.08 16.57
CA SER A 113 -41.83 4.28 15.50
C SER A 113 -43.16 3.57 15.80
N VAL A 114 -43.11 2.37 16.35
CA VAL A 114 -44.32 1.64 16.81
C VAL A 114 -45.04 2.38 17.95
N ALA A 115 -44.25 2.94 18.90
CA ALA A 115 -44.83 3.72 20.00
C ALA A 115 -45.47 5.03 19.50
N LYS A 116 -44.89 5.69 18.49
CA LYS A 116 -45.49 6.87 17.83
C LYS A 116 -46.80 6.51 17.12
N GLU A 117 -46.81 5.39 16.37
CA GLU A 117 -48.04 4.87 15.74
C GLU A 117 -49.17 4.60 16.77
N LYS A 118 -48.81 4.21 18.00
CA LYS A 118 -49.73 4.02 19.12
C LYS A 118 -50.18 5.32 19.78
N GLY A 119 -49.68 6.48 19.36
CA GLY A 119 -50.06 7.80 19.89
C GLY A 119 -49.37 8.17 21.21
N LEU A 120 -48.17 7.60 21.51
CA LEU A 120 -47.47 7.82 22.76
C LEU A 120 -46.46 8.98 22.72
N GLU A 121 -46.34 9.69 21.60
CA GLU A 121 -45.42 10.84 21.44
C GLU A 121 -45.75 12.00 22.38
N PRO A 122 -47.04 12.38 22.64
CA PRO A 122 -47.35 13.43 23.61
C PRO A 122 -46.91 13.07 25.04
N LEU A 123 -47.01 11.79 25.45
CA LEU A 123 -46.54 11.34 26.77
C LEU A 123 -45.00 11.42 26.84
N ALA A 124 -44.29 11.07 25.77
CA ALA A 124 -42.85 11.22 25.70
C ALA A 124 -42.43 12.69 25.84
N ASN A 125 -43.14 13.61 25.18
CA ASN A 125 -42.88 15.06 25.29
C ASN A 125 -43.12 15.59 26.70
N ILE A 126 -44.20 15.16 27.39
CA ILE A 126 -44.44 15.52 28.79
C ILE A 126 -43.27 15.12 29.67
N ILE A 127 -42.76 13.89 29.52
CA ILE A 127 -41.63 13.39 30.28
C ILE A 127 -40.35 14.21 29.98
N LEU A 128 -40.10 14.51 28.68
CA LEU A 128 -38.89 15.27 28.27
C LEU A 128 -38.92 16.74 28.72
N LEU A 129 -40.09 17.39 28.77
CA LEU A 129 -40.23 18.76 29.27
C LEU A 129 -39.88 18.90 30.74
N GLN A 130 -39.98 17.81 31.53
CA GLN A 130 -39.60 17.75 32.97
C GLN A 130 -40.27 18.83 33.85
N GLN A 131 -41.43 19.28 33.48
CA GLN A 131 -42.18 20.31 34.20
C GLN A 131 -43.42 19.78 34.90
N GLU A 132 -43.68 18.47 34.78
CA GLU A 132 -44.88 17.85 35.24
C GLU A 132 -44.95 17.71 36.77
N THR A 133 -46.03 18.07 37.39
CA THR A 133 -46.25 18.00 38.82
C THR A 133 -47.02 16.75 39.28
N GLU A 134 -47.72 16.07 38.35
CA GLU A 134 -48.42 14.82 38.56
C GLU A 134 -47.53 13.60 38.29
N ASP A 135 -47.75 12.50 39.00
CA ASP A 135 -47.02 11.24 38.73
C ASP A 135 -47.30 10.76 37.31
N ILE A 136 -46.21 10.55 36.55
CA ILE A 136 -46.24 10.07 35.17
C ILE A 136 -47.04 8.78 35.03
N LYS A 137 -47.07 7.92 36.03
CA LYS A 137 -47.90 6.69 36.00
C LYS A 137 -49.40 6.99 36.05
N VAL A 138 -49.80 8.11 36.64
CA VAL A 138 -51.21 8.55 36.63
C VAL A 138 -51.53 9.13 35.26
N ILE A 139 -50.72 10.01 34.71
CA ILE A 139 -50.89 10.60 33.39
C ILE A 139 -50.91 9.51 32.31
N ALA A 140 -50.07 8.50 32.42
CA ALA A 140 -49.98 7.39 31.46
C ALA A 140 -51.26 6.57 31.33
N LYS A 141 -52.16 6.60 32.36
CA LYS A 141 -53.48 5.95 32.27
C LYS A 141 -54.35 6.55 31.14
N GLN A 142 -54.18 7.81 30.83
CA GLN A 142 -54.91 8.51 29.77
C GLN A 142 -54.54 8.03 28.36
N TYR A 143 -53.38 7.36 28.23
CA TYR A 143 -52.86 6.83 26.99
C TYR A 143 -53.10 5.33 26.81
N ILE A 144 -53.94 4.72 27.69
CA ILE A 144 -54.38 3.33 27.53
C ILE A 144 -55.37 3.27 26.39
N ASP A 145 -55.03 2.52 25.33
CA ASP A 145 -55.84 2.31 24.15
C ASP A 145 -55.68 0.87 23.65
N ALA A 146 -56.62 0.03 23.97
CA ALA A 146 -56.58 -1.40 23.59
C ALA A 146 -56.63 -1.63 22.09
N GLU A 147 -57.27 -0.74 21.32
CA GLU A 147 -57.33 -0.84 19.86
C GLU A 147 -55.99 -0.55 19.21
N LYS A 148 -55.24 0.38 19.78
CA LYS A 148 -53.86 0.67 19.39
C LYS A 148 -52.83 -0.25 20.05
N GLY A 149 -53.26 -1.20 20.84
CA GLY A 149 -52.40 -2.20 21.50
C GLY A 149 -51.61 -1.63 22.69
N VAL A 150 -52.14 -0.65 23.41
CA VAL A 150 -51.67 -0.15 24.69
C VAL A 150 -52.63 -0.58 25.78
N LYS A 151 -52.35 -1.67 26.46
CA LYS A 151 -53.27 -2.29 27.42
C LYS A 151 -53.08 -1.77 28.88
N THR A 152 -51.92 -1.24 29.20
CA THR A 152 -51.57 -0.82 30.55
C THR A 152 -50.81 0.51 30.58
N ALA A 153 -50.89 1.26 31.68
CA ALA A 153 -50.08 2.46 31.86
C ALA A 153 -48.58 2.17 31.81
N LYS A 154 -48.14 0.97 32.23
CA LYS A 154 -46.74 0.53 32.10
C LYS A 154 -46.28 0.42 30.64
N GLU A 155 -47.13 -0.11 29.79
CA GLU A 155 -46.87 -0.19 28.33
C GLU A 155 -46.82 1.20 27.70
N ALA A 156 -47.70 2.14 28.14
CA ALA A 156 -47.71 3.52 27.69
C ALA A 156 -46.38 4.23 28.06
N VAL A 157 -45.93 4.09 29.32
CA VAL A 157 -44.66 4.62 29.79
C VAL A 157 -43.49 4.03 29.03
N GLN A 158 -43.47 2.69 28.84
CA GLN A 158 -42.38 2.03 28.09
C GLN A 158 -42.30 2.54 26.66
N GLY A 159 -43.41 2.71 25.99
CA GLY A 159 -43.42 3.26 24.63
C GLY A 159 -42.95 4.71 24.58
N ALA A 160 -43.32 5.52 25.56
CA ALA A 160 -42.81 6.88 25.71
C ALA A 160 -41.25 6.90 25.93
N LEU A 161 -40.76 6.00 26.78
CA LEU A 161 -39.32 5.86 27.03
C LEU A 161 -38.59 5.38 25.76
N ASP A 162 -39.17 4.48 24.97
CA ASP A 162 -38.57 4.04 23.69
C ASP A 162 -38.44 5.21 22.69
N ILE A 163 -39.41 6.12 22.67
CA ILE A 163 -39.35 7.36 21.85
C ILE A 163 -38.24 8.27 22.36
N ILE A 164 -38.17 8.53 23.66
CA ILE A 164 -37.15 9.38 24.27
C ILE A 164 -35.75 8.81 24.02
N ALA A 165 -35.57 7.51 24.19
CA ALA A 165 -34.31 6.85 23.96
C ALA A 165 -33.83 7.02 22.49
N GLU A 166 -34.74 6.94 21.52
CA GLU A 166 -34.41 7.17 20.10
C GLU A 166 -34.03 8.64 19.86
N VAL A 167 -34.76 9.59 20.41
CA VAL A 167 -34.46 11.04 20.30
C VAL A 167 -33.06 11.33 20.85
N ILE A 168 -32.69 10.80 22.02
CA ILE A 168 -31.36 10.95 22.60
C ILE A 168 -30.30 10.33 21.67
N SER A 169 -30.54 9.13 21.17
CA SER A 169 -29.58 8.41 20.32
C SER A 169 -29.35 9.05 18.95
N ASP A 170 -30.33 9.83 18.46
CA ASP A 170 -30.28 10.51 17.18
C ASP A 170 -29.62 11.90 17.26
N ASN A 171 -29.32 12.39 18.47
CA ASN A 171 -28.66 13.69 18.65
C ASN A 171 -27.20 13.62 18.18
N ALA A 172 -26.86 14.37 17.14
CA ALA A 172 -25.55 14.37 16.49
C ALA A 172 -24.42 14.83 17.47
N GLN A 173 -24.72 15.83 18.32
CA GLN A 173 -23.74 16.33 19.28
C GLN A 173 -23.41 15.30 20.37
N TYR A 174 -24.44 14.62 20.92
CA TYR A 174 -24.21 13.56 21.90
C TYR A 174 -23.38 12.41 21.31
N ARG A 175 -23.70 12.01 20.07
CA ARG A 175 -22.93 10.96 19.40
C ARG A 175 -21.48 11.35 19.19
N LYS A 176 -21.23 12.57 18.73
CA LYS A 176 -19.87 13.10 18.55
C LYS A 176 -19.09 13.06 19.86
N ASP A 177 -19.66 13.63 20.92
CA ASP A 177 -18.98 13.73 22.22
C ASP A 177 -18.71 12.37 22.85
N ILE A 178 -19.68 11.44 22.75
CA ILE A 178 -19.52 10.06 23.24
C ILE A 178 -18.46 9.31 22.42
N ARG A 179 -18.42 9.49 21.09
CA ARG A 179 -17.38 8.91 20.24
C ARG A 179 -16.01 9.43 20.64
N ASP A 180 -15.87 10.74 20.85
CA ASP A 180 -14.61 11.36 21.24
C ASP A 180 -14.17 10.91 22.63
N LEU A 181 -15.10 10.79 23.60
CA LEU A 181 -14.82 10.23 24.92
C LEU A 181 -14.36 8.78 24.83
N THR A 182 -15.06 7.96 24.05
CA THR A 182 -14.73 6.55 23.84
C THR A 182 -13.37 6.40 23.18
N PHE A 183 -13.05 7.21 22.17
CA PHE A 183 -11.77 7.17 21.52
C PHE A 183 -10.61 7.58 22.43
N ARG A 184 -10.80 8.61 23.25
CA ARG A 184 -9.72 9.13 24.14
C ARG A 184 -9.48 8.28 25.38
N LEU A 185 -10.53 7.72 25.97
CA LEU A 185 -10.47 7.08 27.30
C LEU A 185 -10.84 5.59 27.26
N GLY A 186 -11.35 5.12 26.16
CA GLY A 186 -11.73 3.72 26.00
C GLY A 186 -10.53 2.80 25.80
N LYS A 187 -10.81 1.51 25.95
CA LYS A 187 -9.83 0.44 25.81
C LYS A 187 -10.31 -0.61 24.82
N ILE A 188 -9.37 -1.22 24.11
CA ILE A 188 -9.60 -2.47 23.38
C ILE A 188 -9.32 -3.62 24.33
N THR A 189 -10.26 -4.57 24.42
CA THR A 189 -10.08 -5.82 25.16
C THR A 189 -10.24 -7.00 24.23
N SER A 190 -9.46 -8.05 24.48
CA SER A 190 -9.55 -9.31 23.76
C SER A 190 -9.47 -10.48 24.74
N VAL A 191 -10.36 -11.46 24.56
CA VAL A 191 -10.38 -12.69 25.36
C VAL A 191 -10.50 -13.90 24.45
N ALA A 192 -9.81 -14.99 24.79
CA ALA A 192 -9.93 -16.25 24.08
C ALA A 192 -11.28 -16.91 24.32
N LYS A 193 -11.87 -17.49 23.27
CA LYS A 193 -13.07 -18.34 23.42
C LYS A 193 -12.76 -19.69 24.06
N LYS A 194 -11.53 -20.19 23.86
CA LYS A 194 -11.03 -21.44 24.42
C LYS A 194 -9.59 -21.22 24.93
N PRO A 195 -9.41 -20.77 26.16
CA PRO A 195 -8.09 -20.41 26.71
C PRO A 195 -7.11 -21.59 26.83
N GLU A 196 -7.62 -22.83 26.83
CA GLU A 196 -6.84 -24.06 26.92
C GLU A 196 -6.15 -24.45 25.60
N GLU A 197 -6.63 -23.98 24.46
CA GLU A 197 -6.05 -24.25 23.15
C GLU A 197 -4.97 -23.22 22.82
N LYS A 198 -3.70 -23.64 22.70
CA LYS A 198 -2.61 -22.75 22.26
C LYS A 198 -2.72 -22.44 20.78
N THR A 199 -2.72 -21.14 20.45
CA THR A 199 -2.71 -20.66 19.06
C THR A 199 -1.67 -19.56 18.89
N VAL A 200 -1.53 -19.04 17.67
CA VAL A 200 -0.66 -17.88 17.39
C VAL A 200 -1.14 -16.59 18.05
N TYR A 201 -2.32 -16.60 18.67
CA TYR A 201 -2.95 -15.45 19.32
C TYR A 201 -2.85 -15.47 20.85
N ASP A 202 -2.04 -16.34 21.47
CA ASP A 202 -1.94 -16.48 22.93
C ASP A 202 -1.63 -15.16 23.65
N ASN A 203 -0.88 -14.25 23.04
CA ASN A 203 -0.61 -12.93 23.57
C ASN A 203 -1.87 -12.05 23.71
N TYR A 204 -2.97 -12.42 23.02
CA TYR A 204 -4.25 -11.69 23.02
C TYR A 204 -5.37 -12.43 23.76
N TYR A 205 -5.08 -13.53 24.46
CA TYR A 205 -6.09 -14.32 25.20
C TYR A 205 -6.68 -13.61 26.41
N SER A 206 -5.93 -12.72 27.03
CA SER A 206 -6.37 -11.80 28.08
C SER A 206 -5.63 -10.49 27.87
N TYR A 207 -6.13 -9.68 26.97
CA TYR A 207 -5.44 -8.49 26.49
C TYR A 207 -6.30 -7.25 26.69
N GLU A 208 -5.66 -6.18 27.12
CA GLU A 208 -6.28 -4.85 27.29
C GLU A 208 -5.25 -3.77 26.95
N GLU A 209 -5.65 -2.79 26.13
CA GLU A 209 -4.80 -1.64 25.79
C GLU A 209 -5.66 -0.40 25.51
N ASP A 210 -5.17 0.79 25.88
CA ASP A 210 -5.82 2.06 25.59
C ASP A 210 -5.93 2.27 24.07
N ILE A 211 -7.10 2.70 23.58
CA ILE A 211 -7.38 2.92 22.15
C ILE A 211 -6.35 3.87 21.51
N VAL A 212 -5.97 4.93 22.22
CA VAL A 212 -5.03 5.94 21.72
C VAL A 212 -3.60 5.44 21.57
N LYS A 213 -3.23 4.35 22.25
CA LYS A 213 -1.87 3.80 22.30
C LYS A 213 -1.68 2.57 21.42
N ILE A 214 -2.77 1.87 21.11
CA ILE A 214 -2.67 0.58 20.42
C ILE A 214 -2.04 0.72 19.03
N ALA A 215 -1.04 -0.11 18.76
CA ALA A 215 -0.37 -0.14 17.47
C ALA A 215 -1.22 -0.83 16.40
N GLY A 216 -1.15 -0.35 15.14
CA GLY A 216 -1.95 -0.87 14.03
C GLY A 216 -1.82 -2.38 13.81
N HIS A 217 -0.62 -2.94 13.91
CA HIS A 217 -0.40 -4.37 13.75
C HIS A 217 -1.13 -5.23 14.80
N ARG A 218 -1.36 -4.69 16.00
CA ARG A 218 -2.14 -5.38 17.05
C ARG A 218 -3.63 -5.35 16.74
N ILE A 219 -4.13 -4.23 16.20
CA ILE A 219 -5.52 -4.14 15.70
C ILE A 219 -5.75 -5.19 14.61
N LEU A 220 -4.86 -5.31 13.63
CA LEU A 220 -4.97 -6.31 12.57
C LEU A 220 -4.88 -7.75 13.12
N ALA A 221 -4.03 -7.98 14.12
CA ALA A 221 -3.91 -9.28 14.78
C ALA A 221 -5.20 -9.70 15.51
N VAL A 222 -5.77 -8.81 16.34
CA VAL A 222 -7.00 -9.13 17.08
C VAL A 222 -8.20 -9.25 16.14
N ASN A 223 -8.28 -8.46 15.07
CA ASN A 223 -9.32 -8.56 14.06
C ASN A 223 -9.27 -9.92 13.35
N ARG A 224 -8.07 -10.40 12.96
CA ARG A 224 -7.90 -11.74 12.37
C ARG A 224 -8.29 -12.84 13.36
N GLY A 225 -7.82 -12.75 14.62
CA GLY A 225 -8.18 -13.73 15.65
C GLY A 225 -9.68 -13.79 15.93
N GLU A 226 -10.40 -12.66 15.82
CA GLU A 226 -11.86 -12.61 15.91
C GLU A 226 -12.54 -13.21 14.66
N ALA A 227 -12.06 -12.90 13.46
CA ALA A 227 -12.56 -13.50 12.21
C ALA A 227 -12.39 -15.02 12.18
N GLU A 228 -11.28 -15.53 12.71
CA GLU A 228 -11.00 -16.97 12.90
C GLU A 228 -11.77 -17.57 14.07
N LYS A 229 -12.59 -16.79 14.79
CA LYS A 229 -13.42 -17.22 15.95
C LYS A 229 -12.62 -17.71 17.16
N ILE A 230 -11.36 -17.34 17.24
CA ILE A 230 -10.47 -17.66 18.37
C ILE A 230 -10.64 -16.64 19.49
N LEU A 231 -10.75 -15.36 19.12
CA LEU A 231 -10.89 -14.24 20.06
C LEU A 231 -12.31 -13.67 20.07
N THR A 232 -12.64 -12.99 21.16
CA THR A 232 -13.77 -12.05 21.27
C THR A 232 -13.17 -10.69 21.59
N VAL A 233 -13.40 -9.70 20.73
CA VAL A 233 -12.79 -8.37 20.82
C VAL A 233 -13.87 -7.34 21.08
N LYS A 234 -13.66 -6.43 22.05
CA LYS A 234 -14.60 -5.37 22.41
C LYS A 234 -13.89 -4.04 22.62
N VAL A 235 -14.64 -2.96 22.40
CA VAL A 235 -14.28 -1.63 22.88
C VAL A 235 -15.00 -1.42 24.22
N VAL A 236 -14.23 -1.20 25.27
CA VAL A 236 -14.75 -0.85 26.59
C VAL A 236 -14.71 0.67 26.73
N ALA A 237 -15.88 1.28 26.64
CA ALA A 237 -16.05 2.73 26.81
C ALA A 237 -16.08 3.13 28.29
N PRO A 238 -15.78 4.39 28.63
CA PRO A 238 -15.91 4.92 30.01
C PRO A 238 -17.38 5.22 30.34
N GLU A 239 -18.18 4.17 30.57
CA GLU A 239 -19.65 4.21 30.69
C GLU A 239 -20.14 5.22 31.75
N ASP A 240 -19.56 5.23 32.94
CA ASP A 240 -19.96 6.15 34.00
C ASP A 240 -19.79 7.62 33.61
N LEU A 241 -18.71 7.94 32.90
CA LEU A 241 -18.44 9.29 32.39
C LEU A 241 -19.43 9.69 31.30
N ILE A 242 -19.80 8.74 30.43
CA ILE A 242 -20.74 8.95 29.34
C ILE A 242 -22.16 9.15 29.87
N LEU A 243 -22.59 8.29 30.80
CA LEU A 243 -23.91 8.44 31.44
C LEU A 243 -24.00 9.75 32.20
N GLY A 244 -22.95 10.08 32.97
CA GLY A 244 -22.88 11.37 33.70
C GLY A 244 -22.84 12.59 32.75
N TYR A 245 -22.26 12.47 31.55
CA TYR A 245 -22.33 13.50 30.51
C TYR A 245 -23.77 13.67 30.00
N LEU A 246 -24.45 12.58 29.61
CA LEU A 246 -25.83 12.62 29.11
C LEU A 246 -26.79 13.17 30.19
N GLU A 247 -26.67 12.72 31.44
CA GLU A 247 -27.50 13.19 32.53
C GLU A 247 -27.38 14.69 32.72
N ARG A 248 -26.18 15.23 32.72
CA ARG A 248 -25.93 16.69 32.89
C ARG A 248 -26.51 17.53 31.76
N HIS A 249 -26.63 16.98 30.55
CA HIS A 249 -27.16 17.74 29.40
C HIS A 249 -28.66 17.55 29.19
N ILE A 250 -29.24 16.45 29.67
CA ILE A 250 -30.64 16.11 29.39
C ILE A 250 -31.54 16.36 30.59
N ILE A 251 -31.03 16.13 31.83
CA ILE A 251 -31.84 16.33 33.06
C ILE A 251 -31.80 17.82 33.42
N VAL A 252 -32.99 18.43 33.41
CA VAL A 252 -33.19 19.85 33.75
C VAL A 252 -33.88 19.95 35.12
N GLY A 253 -33.11 20.30 36.14
CA GLY A 253 -33.63 20.46 37.50
C GLY A 253 -33.83 19.15 38.25
N GLN A 254 -34.53 19.22 39.42
CA GLN A 254 -34.79 18.07 40.29
C GLN A 254 -36.31 17.80 40.34
N ASN A 255 -36.88 17.30 39.23
CA ASN A 255 -38.30 16.94 39.21
C ASN A 255 -38.47 15.45 39.50
N SER A 256 -38.89 15.11 40.73
CA SER A 256 -39.05 13.72 41.19
C SER A 256 -40.09 12.92 40.39
N ASN A 257 -41.00 13.56 39.64
CA ASN A 257 -42.03 12.88 38.85
C ASN A 257 -41.52 12.44 37.51
N THR A 258 -40.59 13.16 36.90
CA THR A 258 -40.11 12.91 35.53
C THR A 258 -38.66 12.44 35.48
N GLU A 259 -37.77 12.92 36.36
CA GLU A 259 -36.34 12.60 36.38
C GLU A 259 -36.05 11.08 36.34
N PRO A 260 -36.70 10.22 37.15
CA PRO A 260 -36.43 8.78 37.12
C PRO A 260 -36.70 8.15 35.74
N PHE A 261 -37.71 8.65 35.03
CA PHE A 261 -38.07 8.15 33.69
C PHE A 261 -37.07 8.64 32.63
N VAL A 262 -36.65 9.91 32.74
CA VAL A 262 -35.62 10.44 31.84
C VAL A 262 -34.29 9.68 32.03
N ARG A 263 -33.91 9.39 33.28
CA ARG A 263 -32.70 8.61 33.59
C ARG A 263 -32.79 7.18 33.05
N LEU A 264 -33.93 6.52 33.14
CA LEU A 264 -34.15 5.21 32.51
C LEU A 264 -34.05 5.27 30.96
N ALA A 265 -34.58 6.34 30.34
CA ALA A 265 -34.50 6.53 28.91
C ALA A 265 -33.04 6.80 28.46
N ILE A 266 -32.25 7.54 29.24
CA ILE A 266 -30.81 7.76 28.99
C ILE A 266 -30.06 6.43 29.02
N GLN A 267 -30.26 5.62 30.06
CA GLN A 267 -29.61 4.32 30.22
C GLN A 267 -29.96 3.37 29.06
N ASP A 268 -31.25 3.27 28.69
CA ASP A 268 -31.69 2.45 27.55
C ASP A 268 -31.13 2.97 26.22
N SER A 269 -31.14 4.30 26.01
CA SER A 269 -30.58 4.92 24.81
C SER A 269 -29.10 4.58 24.66
N TYR A 270 -28.32 4.74 25.74
CA TYR A 270 -26.91 4.43 25.72
C TYR A 270 -26.67 2.95 25.47
N ALA A 271 -27.20 2.08 26.32
CA ALA A 271 -26.89 0.64 26.29
C ALA A 271 -27.37 -0.05 24.98
N ARG A 272 -28.55 0.32 24.50
CA ARG A 272 -29.18 -0.36 23.36
C ARG A 272 -28.91 0.29 22.01
N LEU A 273 -28.78 1.61 21.92
CA LEU A 273 -28.73 2.35 20.67
C LEU A 273 -27.36 3.00 20.41
N ILE A 274 -26.76 3.65 21.42
CA ILE A 274 -25.54 4.43 21.23
C ILE A 274 -24.29 3.54 21.35
N ALA A 275 -24.13 2.81 22.43
CA ALA A 275 -22.90 2.05 22.70
C ALA A 275 -22.56 1.04 21.61
N PRO A 276 -23.48 0.18 21.10
CA PRO A 276 -23.14 -0.76 20.03
C PRO A 276 -22.75 -0.07 18.70
N SER A 277 -23.39 1.08 18.42
CA SER A 277 -23.08 1.86 17.21
C SER A 277 -21.70 2.52 17.33
N ILE A 278 -21.43 3.19 18.45
CA ILE A 278 -20.13 3.85 18.69
C ILE A 278 -18.98 2.83 18.78
N GLU A 279 -19.20 1.66 19.42
CA GLU A 279 -18.23 0.57 19.42
C GLU A 279 -17.84 0.18 17.98
N THR A 280 -18.84 -0.03 17.12
CA THR A 280 -18.62 -0.38 15.71
C THR A 280 -17.87 0.72 14.96
N GLU A 281 -18.26 1.99 15.17
CA GLU A 281 -17.62 3.15 14.55
C GLU A 281 -16.15 3.29 14.98
N VAL A 282 -15.86 3.16 16.27
CA VAL A 282 -14.49 3.24 16.80
C VAL A 282 -13.64 2.08 16.29
N ARG A 283 -14.19 0.86 16.26
CA ARG A 283 -13.48 -0.30 15.68
C ARG A 283 -13.16 -0.10 14.21
N ASN A 284 -14.10 0.42 13.41
CA ASN A 284 -13.87 0.73 12.00
C ASN A 284 -12.77 1.79 11.84
N MET A 285 -12.82 2.88 12.61
CA MET A 285 -11.78 3.92 12.57
C MET A 285 -10.38 3.36 12.89
N LEU A 286 -10.29 2.50 13.91
CA LEU A 286 -9.02 1.85 14.27
C LEU A 286 -8.52 0.91 13.17
N THR A 287 -9.43 0.15 12.57
CA THR A 287 -9.11 -0.78 11.48
C THR A 287 -8.64 -0.01 10.25
N GLU A 288 -9.35 1.03 9.82
CA GLU A 288 -8.93 1.87 8.69
C GLU A 288 -7.55 2.49 8.91
N LYS A 289 -7.31 3.06 10.10
CA LYS A 289 -6.01 3.62 10.45
C LYS A 289 -4.89 2.57 10.44
N ALA A 290 -5.18 1.37 10.92
CA ALA A 290 -4.22 0.26 10.94
C ALA A 290 -3.92 -0.25 9.52
N GLU A 291 -4.95 -0.38 8.69
CA GLU A 291 -4.83 -0.74 7.27
C GLU A 291 -4.01 0.29 6.49
N ASP A 292 -4.27 1.57 6.66
CA ASP A 292 -3.55 2.66 5.99
C ASP A 292 -2.05 2.62 6.31
N GLY A 293 -1.72 2.43 7.59
CA GLY A 293 -0.34 2.26 8.02
C GLY A 293 0.32 1.04 7.39
N ALA A 294 -0.37 -0.10 7.38
CA ALA A 294 0.14 -1.34 6.80
C ALA A 294 0.30 -1.25 5.27
N ILE A 295 -0.69 -0.71 4.55
CA ILE A 295 -0.64 -0.51 3.10
C ILE A 295 0.53 0.41 2.70
N SER A 296 0.78 1.48 3.47
CA SER A 296 1.94 2.36 3.25
C SER A 296 3.27 1.60 3.36
N VAL A 297 3.41 0.72 4.37
CA VAL A 297 4.60 -0.15 4.50
C VAL A 297 4.71 -1.12 3.34
N PHE A 298 3.60 -1.72 2.92
CA PHE A 298 3.58 -2.66 1.78
C PHE A 298 3.99 -1.97 0.48
N GLY A 299 3.52 -0.75 0.25
CA GLY A 299 3.97 0.07 -0.88
C GLY A 299 5.49 0.26 -0.88
N LYS A 300 6.07 0.63 0.26
CA LYS A 300 7.53 0.78 0.41
C LYS A 300 8.30 -0.52 0.16
N ASN A 301 7.80 -1.64 0.68
CA ASN A 301 8.40 -2.95 0.44
C ASN A 301 8.34 -3.34 -1.04
N LEU A 302 7.23 -3.04 -1.72
CA LEU A 302 7.09 -3.29 -3.16
C LEU A 302 8.06 -2.44 -3.97
N VAL A 303 8.20 -1.13 -3.66
CA VAL A 303 9.21 -0.26 -4.31
C VAL A 303 10.60 -0.91 -4.24
N GLN A 304 10.98 -1.42 -3.06
CA GLN A 304 12.30 -2.03 -2.88
C GLN A 304 12.50 -3.30 -3.71
N LEU A 305 11.45 -4.11 -3.88
CA LEU A 305 11.51 -5.29 -4.74
C LEU A 305 11.62 -4.91 -6.22
N LEU A 306 10.82 -3.93 -6.67
CA LEU A 306 10.79 -3.48 -8.06
C LEU A 306 12.06 -2.73 -8.47
N MET A 307 12.63 -1.94 -7.55
CA MET A 307 13.79 -1.09 -7.79
C MET A 307 15.13 -1.76 -7.49
N GLN A 308 15.16 -3.07 -7.30
CA GLN A 308 16.42 -3.79 -7.19
C GLN A 308 17.27 -3.63 -8.47
N PRO A 309 18.61 -3.43 -8.34
CA PRO A 309 19.50 -3.30 -9.48
C PRO A 309 19.45 -4.54 -10.36
N PRO A 310 19.27 -4.38 -11.69
CA PRO A 310 19.28 -5.50 -12.61
C PRO A 310 20.71 -6.06 -12.79
N ILE A 311 20.82 -7.37 -13.02
CA ILE A 311 22.06 -8.03 -13.43
C ILE A 311 21.89 -8.41 -14.90
N ALA A 312 21.95 -7.41 -15.78
CA ALA A 312 21.71 -7.58 -17.21
C ALA A 312 22.88 -8.31 -17.94
N ASN A 313 22.58 -8.83 -19.13
CA ASN A 313 23.55 -9.42 -20.05
C ASN A 313 24.33 -10.63 -19.52
N LYS A 314 23.77 -11.36 -18.54
CA LYS A 314 24.35 -12.58 -17.97
C LYS A 314 23.54 -13.80 -18.36
N VAL A 315 24.21 -14.95 -18.57
CA VAL A 315 23.55 -16.23 -18.70
C VAL A 315 23.22 -16.75 -17.30
N VAL A 316 21.93 -16.92 -17.01
CA VAL A 316 21.43 -17.27 -15.68
C VAL A 316 20.75 -18.64 -15.71
N LEU A 317 21.06 -19.48 -14.71
CA LEU A 317 20.31 -20.70 -14.40
C LEU A 317 19.29 -20.38 -13.31
N GLY A 318 18.01 -20.34 -13.63
CA GLY A 318 16.93 -20.25 -12.66
C GLY A 318 16.65 -21.62 -12.05
N TRP A 319 16.50 -21.62 -10.73
CA TRP A 319 16.24 -22.83 -9.95
C TRP A 319 15.01 -22.62 -9.08
N ASP A 320 13.93 -23.30 -9.42
CA ASP A 320 12.71 -23.38 -8.62
C ASP A 320 12.80 -24.61 -7.69
N PRO A 321 13.07 -24.41 -6.39
CA PRO A 321 13.33 -25.51 -5.45
C PRO A 321 12.05 -26.23 -5.06
N ALA A 322 12.07 -27.56 -4.99
CA ALA A 322 10.95 -28.35 -4.53
C ALA A 322 11.42 -29.71 -3.98
N PHE A 323 10.61 -30.32 -3.11
CA PHE A 323 10.90 -31.65 -2.59
C PHE A 323 10.44 -32.76 -3.56
N ARG A 324 9.20 -33.21 -3.44
CA ARG A 324 8.68 -34.40 -4.14
C ARG A 324 8.60 -34.26 -5.67
N THR A 325 8.26 -33.09 -6.14
CA THR A 325 8.04 -32.84 -7.58
C THR A 325 9.33 -32.61 -8.37
N GLY A 326 10.48 -32.60 -7.68
CA GLY A 326 11.77 -32.27 -8.26
C GLY A 326 11.97 -30.77 -8.46
N CYS A 327 13.22 -30.35 -8.41
CA CYS A 327 13.61 -28.96 -8.67
C CYS A 327 13.59 -28.69 -10.18
N LYS A 328 12.94 -27.59 -10.60
CA LYS A 328 12.85 -27.20 -12.01
C LYS A 328 13.95 -26.21 -12.32
N LEU A 329 14.61 -26.41 -13.41
CA LEU A 329 15.71 -25.59 -13.88
C LEU A 329 15.35 -24.95 -15.24
N ALA A 330 15.73 -23.70 -15.42
CA ALA A 330 15.66 -23.02 -16.70
C ALA A 330 16.95 -22.21 -16.94
N VAL A 331 17.59 -22.41 -18.07
CA VAL A 331 18.75 -21.57 -18.49
C VAL A 331 18.22 -20.48 -19.39
N VAL A 332 18.53 -19.21 -19.05
CA VAL A 332 18.19 -18.06 -19.85
C VAL A 332 19.45 -17.34 -20.32
N ASP A 333 19.46 -16.85 -21.55
CA ASP A 333 20.57 -16.03 -22.09
C ASP A 333 20.51 -14.60 -21.55
N GLY A 334 21.49 -13.78 -21.93
CA GLY A 334 21.56 -12.38 -21.48
C GLY A 334 20.38 -11.49 -21.90
N THR A 335 19.52 -11.95 -22.83
CA THR A 335 18.30 -11.26 -23.28
C THR A 335 17.03 -11.76 -22.58
N GLY A 336 17.14 -12.75 -21.69
CA GLY A 336 16.02 -13.41 -21.05
C GLY A 336 15.35 -14.51 -21.86
N LYS A 337 15.90 -14.90 -23.03
CA LYS A 337 15.40 -16.02 -23.82
C LYS A 337 15.76 -17.34 -23.14
N VAL A 338 14.79 -18.24 -23.01
CA VAL A 338 15.01 -19.59 -22.46
C VAL A 338 15.75 -20.45 -23.48
N LEU A 339 16.90 -21.00 -23.08
CA LEU A 339 17.76 -21.86 -23.89
C LEU A 339 17.51 -23.35 -23.62
N ASP A 340 17.24 -23.71 -22.38
CA ASP A 340 17.00 -25.11 -21.96
C ASP A 340 16.21 -25.17 -20.66
N THR A 341 15.49 -26.24 -20.45
CA THR A 341 14.77 -26.55 -19.19
C THR A 341 14.92 -28.01 -18.83
N THR A 342 15.00 -28.30 -17.53
CA THR A 342 15.06 -29.68 -17.04
C THR A 342 14.55 -29.79 -15.61
N VAL A 343 14.36 -31.02 -15.14
CA VAL A 343 13.97 -31.33 -13.77
C VAL A 343 15.05 -32.22 -13.14
N ILE A 344 15.46 -31.87 -11.94
CA ILE A 344 16.42 -32.66 -11.14
C ILE A 344 15.85 -33.02 -9.77
N TYR A 345 16.35 -34.06 -9.13
CA TYR A 345 15.84 -34.56 -7.86
C TYR A 345 16.92 -34.62 -6.78
N PRO A 346 17.55 -33.49 -6.39
CA PRO A 346 18.62 -33.49 -5.38
C PRO A 346 18.11 -33.45 -3.95
N THR A 347 16.83 -33.08 -3.75
CA THR A 347 16.18 -32.84 -2.45
C THR A 347 15.30 -34.01 -2.03
N ALA A 348 15.05 -34.15 -0.72
CA ALA A 348 14.25 -35.25 -0.17
C ALA A 348 12.81 -35.30 -0.74
N PRO A 349 12.24 -36.52 -0.99
CA PRO A 349 12.88 -37.83 -0.88
C PRO A 349 13.80 -38.13 -2.06
N THR A 350 15.08 -38.38 -1.78
CA THR A 350 16.10 -38.63 -2.81
C THR A 350 17.03 -39.77 -2.45
N THR A 351 17.93 -40.12 -3.35
CA THR A 351 18.98 -41.16 -3.14
C THR A 351 20.34 -40.58 -3.56
N PRO A 352 21.46 -41.15 -3.05
CA PRO A 352 22.80 -40.69 -3.49
C PRO A 352 23.00 -40.72 -5.00
N GLN A 353 22.40 -41.71 -5.71
CA GLN A 353 22.45 -41.80 -7.16
C GLN A 353 21.72 -40.63 -7.84
N LYS A 354 20.53 -40.24 -7.32
CA LYS A 354 19.78 -39.09 -7.85
C LYS A 354 20.52 -37.78 -7.62
N ILE A 355 21.17 -37.64 -6.45
CA ILE A 355 22.02 -36.45 -6.17
C ILE A 355 23.18 -36.39 -7.15
N ALA A 356 23.90 -37.48 -7.37
CA ALA A 356 25.01 -37.54 -8.31
C ALA A 356 24.55 -37.25 -9.74
N GLN A 357 23.39 -37.76 -10.17
CA GLN A 357 22.80 -37.46 -11.46
C GLN A 357 22.39 -35.98 -11.60
N ALA A 358 21.85 -35.40 -10.54
CA ALA A 358 21.50 -33.98 -10.50
C ALA A 358 22.76 -33.10 -10.64
N LYS A 359 23.83 -33.39 -9.90
CA LYS A 359 25.14 -32.72 -10.03
C LYS A 359 25.71 -32.83 -11.44
N THR A 360 25.66 -34.01 -12.06
CA THR A 360 26.11 -34.23 -13.43
C THR A 360 25.32 -33.39 -14.43
N THR A 361 24.00 -33.33 -14.25
CA THR A 361 23.11 -32.52 -15.11
C THR A 361 23.43 -31.03 -14.98
N LEU A 362 23.66 -30.56 -13.75
CA LEU A 362 24.03 -29.17 -13.48
C LEU A 362 25.36 -28.80 -14.15
N VAL A 363 26.41 -29.62 -14.01
CA VAL A 363 27.72 -29.40 -14.66
C VAL A 363 27.55 -29.32 -16.17
N LYS A 364 26.75 -30.24 -16.76
CA LYS A 364 26.45 -30.24 -18.21
C LYS A 364 25.79 -28.94 -18.66
N LEU A 365 24.77 -28.46 -17.95
CA LEU A 365 24.08 -27.22 -18.27
C LEU A 365 25.00 -26.02 -18.13
N ILE A 366 25.72 -25.90 -17.02
CA ILE A 366 26.64 -24.80 -16.74
C ILE A 366 27.71 -24.72 -17.83
N THR A 367 28.32 -25.83 -18.18
CA THR A 367 29.39 -25.88 -19.18
C THR A 367 28.85 -25.60 -20.58
N LYS A 368 27.74 -26.24 -20.95
CA LYS A 368 27.15 -26.13 -22.33
C LYS A 368 26.75 -24.69 -22.63
N TYR A 369 26.08 -24.03 -21.68
CA TYR A 369 25.53 -22.69 -21.92
C TYR A 369 26.39 -21.57 -21.32
N LYS A 370 27.53 -21.88 -20.71
CA LYS A 370 28.43 -20.94 -20.06
C LYS A 370 27.65 -20.10 -19.00
N VAL A 371 26.92 -20.79 -18.14
CA VAL A 371 26.15 -20.16 -17.06
C VAL A 371 27.13 -19.41 -16.15
N GLU A 372 26.80 -18.15 -15.86
CA GLU A 372 27.61 -17.28 -14.99
C GLU A 372 27.05 -17.21 -13.58
N ILE A 373 25.71 -17.27 -13.44
CA ILE A 373 25.02 -17.08 -12.15
C ILE A 373 23.88 -18.10 -12.03
N ILE A 374 23.71 -18.66 -10.82
CA ILE A 374 22.55 -19.47 -10.45
C ILE A 374 21.60 -18.59 -9.63
N SER A 375 20.36 -18.41 -10.08
CA SER A 375 19.27 -17.72 -9.40
C SER A 375 18.40 -18.76 -8.71
N LEU A 376 18.56 -18.92 -7.38
CA LEU A 376 17.83 -19.89 -6.57
C LEU A 376 16.61 -19.23 -5.91
N GLY A 377 15.41 -19.77 -6.12
CA GLY A 377 14.21 -19.34 -5.42
C GLY A 377 14.31 -19.56 -3.91
N ASN A 378 13.67 -18.69 -3.12
CA ASN A 378 13.72 -18.74 -1.65
C ASN A 378 12.57 -19.57 -1.03
N GLY A 379 11.86 -20.37 -1.81
CA GLY A 379 10.72 -21.16 -1.33
C GLY A 379 11.09 -22.48 -0.67
N THR A 380 10.14 -23.40 -0.75
CA THR A 380 10.30 -24.75 -0.16
C THR A 380 11.50 -25.48 -0.76
N ALA A 381 12.33 -26.11 0.08
CA ALA A 381 13.57 -26.79 -0.29
C ALA A 381 14.73 -25.87 -0.80
N SER A 382 14.64 -24.56 -0.60
CA SER A 382 15.69 -23.62 -1.01
C SER A 382 17.02 -23.92 -0.30
N ARG A 383 16.97 -24.22 1.00
CA ARG A 383 18.16 -24.52 1.82
C ARG A 383 18.87 -25.77 1.34
N GLU A 384 18.13 -26.86 1.12
CA GLU A 384 18.67 -28.13 0.63
C GLU A 384 19.26 -27.96 -0.78
N SER A 385 18.59 -27.17 -1.61
CA SER A 385 19.08 -26.84 -2.96
C SER A 385 20.37 -26.00 -2.89
N GLU A 386 20.46 -25.04 -1.99
CA GLU A 386 21.65 -24.23 -1.77
C GLU A 386 22.85 -25.09 -1.36
N GLN A 387 22.67 -26.05 -0.46
CA GLN A 387 23.72 -26.99 -0.07
C GLN A 387 24.26 -27.76 -1.27
N ILE A 388 23.38 -28.26 -2.14
CA ILE A 388 23.78 -28.98 -3.36
C ILE A 388 24.60 -28.07 -4.31
N ILE A 389 24.18 -26.80 -4.47
CA ILE A 389 24.93 -25.82 -5.29
C ILE A 389 26.34 -25.63 -4.74
N VAL A 390 26.47 -25.39 -3.44
CA VAL A 390 27.78 -25.14 -2.80
C VAL A 390 28.69 -26.34 -2.85
N GLU A 391 28.15 -27.54 -2.59
CA GLU A 391 28.93 -28.78 -2.72
C GLU A 391 29.43 -28.94 -4.17
N LEU A 392 28.54 -28.74 -5.16
CA LEU A 392 28.89 -28.83 -6.57
C LEU A 392 30.04 -27.85 -6.94
N LEU A 393 29.91 -26.60 -6.51
CA LEU A 393 30.91 -25.58 -6.82
C LEU A 393 32.27 -25.87 -6.16
N LYS A 394 32.27 -26.39 -4.92
CA LYS A 394 33.50 -26.85 -4.23
C LYS A 394 34.14 -28.06 -4.91
N GLU A 395 33.33 -29.05 -5.34
CA GLU A 395 33.80 -30.28 -5.99
C GLU A 395 34.39 -30.00 -7.39
N THR A 396 33.80 -29.05 -8.13
CA THR A 396 34.11 -28.81 -9.53
C THR A 396 35.04 -27.65 -9.81
N GLY A 397 35.11 -26.67 -8.89
CA GLY A 397 35.87 -25.43 -9.07
C GLY A 397 35.34 -24.54 -10.19
N LEU A 398 34.09 -24.72 -10.62
CA LEU A 398 33.47 -23.90 -11.67
C LEU A 398 33.36 -22.43 -11.22
N PRO A 399 33.67 -21.46 -12.09
CA PRO A 399 33.65 -20.03 -11.77
C PRO A 399 32.20 -19.49 -11.85
N VAL A 400 31.27 -20.13 -11.13
CA VAL A 400 29.86 -19.75 -11.09
C VAL A 400 29.52 -19.24 -9.71
N GLN A 401 28.75 -18.19 -9.65
CA GLN A 401 28.22 -17.63 -8.41
C GLN A 401 26.74 -17.94 -8.29
N TYR A 402 26.16 -17.87 -7.09
CA TYR A 402 24.73 -18.00 -6.91
C TYR A 402 24.17 -16.87 -6.06
N ILE A 403 22.87 -16.70 -6.15
CA ILE A 403 22.10 -15.77 -5.32
C ILE A 403 20.73 -16.37 -5.02
N ILE A 404 20.23 -16.12 -3.82
CA ILE A 404 18.85 -16.46 -3.45
C ILE A 404 17.95 -15.30 -3.85
N VAL A 405 16.93 -15.58 -4.66
CA VAL A 405 15.98 -14.61 -5.22
C VAL A 405 14.61 -14.83 -4.59
N ASN A 406 13.91 -13.76 -4.27
CA ASN A 406 12.54 -13.83 -3.80
C ASN A 406 11.64 -14.36 -4.91
N GLU A 407 11.01 -15.53 -4.71
CA GLU A 407 10.11 -16.18 -5.67
C GLU A 407 8.63 -15.80 -5.49
N ALA A 408 8.30 -14.86 -4.59
CA ALA A 408 6.91 -14.45 -4.33
C ALA A 408 6.17 -14.14 -5.63
N GLY A 409 4.96 -14.70 -5.77
CA GLY A 409 4.14 -14.57 -6.98
C GLY A 409 4.60 -15.36 -8.21
N ALA A 410 5.75 -16.06 -8.20
CA ALA A 410 6.20 -16.87 -9.34
C ALA A 410 5.21 -17.98 -9.68
N SER A 411 4.62 -18.61 -8.69
CA SER A 411 3.56 -19.63 -8.85
C SER A 411 2.28 -19.05 -9.46
N VAL A 412 1.92 -17.81 -9.09
CA VAL A 412 0.75 -17.12 -9.65
C VAL A 412 1.01 -16.77 -11.13
N TYR A 413 2.18 -16.22 -11.43
CA TYR A 413 2.59 -15.95 -12.82
C TYR A 413 2.58 -17.22 -13.67
N SER A 414 3.25 -18.29 -13.20
CA SER A 414 3.43 -19.52 -13.98
C SER A 414 2.11 -20.24 -14.33
N ALA A 415 1.08 -20.06 -13.52
CA ALA A 415 -0.29 -20.56 -13.75
C ALA A 415 -1.17 -19.57 -14.55
N SER A 416 -0.69 -18.37 -14.83
CA SER A 416 -1.48 -17.34 -15.52
C SER A 416 -1.64 -17.60 -17.02
N LYS A 417 -2.69 -16.96 -17.59
CA LYS A 417 -2.88 -16.95 -19.05
C LYS A 417 -1.68 -16.33 -19.78
N LEU A 418 -1.13 -15.25 -19.23
CA LEU A 418 0.05 -14.57 -19.78
C LEU A 418 1.24 -15.52 -19.89
N ALA A 419 1.56 -16.27 -18.84
CA ALA A 419 2.67 -17.23 -18.88
C ALA A 419 2.40 -18.39 -19.84
N THR A 420 1.13 -18.78 -20.04
CA THR A 420 0.73 -19.78 -21.03
C THR A 420 0.92 -19.26 -22.46
N GLU A 421 0.58 -18.01 -22.72
CA GLU A 421 0.81 -17.36 -24.01
C GLU A 421 2.32 -17.17 -24.30
N GLU A 422 3.10 -16.81 -23.28
CA GLU A 422 4.55 -16.62 -23.40
C GLU A 422 5.31 -17.94 -23.58
N PHE A 423 4.86 -18.99 -22.92
CA PHE A 423 5.47 -20.32 -22.93
C PHE A 423 4.43 -21.43 -23.11
N PRO A 424 3.84 -21.58 -24.32
CA PRO A 424 2.76 -22.55 -24.54
C PRO A 424 3.17 -24.01 -24.35
N ASN A 425 4.46 -24.31 -24.55
CA ASN A 425 5.01 -25.67 -24.48
C ASN A 425 5.65 -26.02 -23.13
N PHE A 426 5.66 -25.10 -22.16
CA PHE A 426 6.25 -25.31 -20.83
C PHE A 426 5.17 -25.66 -19.81
N ASP A 427 5.52 -26.51 -18.88
CA ASP A 427 4.72 -26.71 -17.67
C ASP A 427 4.86 -25.53 -16.67
N VAL A 428 4.03 -25.55 -15.64
CA VAL A 428 3.99 -24.48 -14.60
C VAL A 428 5.35 -24.34 -13.91
N GLY A 429 6.04 -25.45 -13.65
CA GLY A 429 7.34 -25.42 -12.97
C GLY A 429 8.47 -24.85 -13.85
N GLN A 430 8.47 -25.20 -15.14
CA GLN A 430 9.43 -24.66 -16.10
C GLN A 430 9.24 -23.11 -16.28
N ARG A 431 7.99 -22.65 -16.31
CA ARG A 431 7.67 -21.22 -16.35
C ARG A 431 8.12 -20.51 -15.09
N SER A 432 7.96 -21.14 -13.92
CA SER A 432 8.42 -20.61 -12.63
C SER A 432 9.95 -20.46 -12.61
N ALA A 433 10.70 -21.49 -13.01
CA ALA A 433 12.15 -21.45 -13.06
C ALA A 433 12.67 -20.37 -14.03
N ALA A 434 12.02 -20.21 -15.20
CA ALA A 434 12.34 -19.14 -16.15
C ALA A 434 12.08 -17.75 -15.55
N SER A 435 10.99 -17.57 -14.82
CA SER A 435 10.68 -16.32 -14.12
C SER A 435 11.70 -16.01 -13.03
N ILE A 436 12.13 -17.00 -12.23
CA ILE A 436 13.16 -16.84 -11.19
C ILE A 436 14.49 -16.38 -11.81
N ALA A 437 14.88 -16.92 -12.96
CA ALA A 437 16.08 -16.47 -13.66
C ALA A 437 15.97 -15.02 -14.17
N ARG A 438 14.84 -14.67 -14.80
CA ARG A 438 14.59 -13.34 -15.37
C ARG A 438 14.46 -12.25 -14.30
N ARG A 439 13.95 -12.58 -13.10
CA ARG A 439 13.90 -11.63 -11.98
C ARG A 439 15.27 -11.14 -11.55
N LEU A 440 16.29 -11.95 -11.73
CA LEU A 440 17.65 -11.52 -11.45
C LEU A 440 18.17 -10.58 -12.54
N GLN A 441 17.79 -10.84 -13.80
CA GLN A 441 18.22 -10.02 -14.93
C GLN A 441 17.55 -8.64 -14.95
N ASP A 442 16.23 -8.58 -14.74
CA ASP A 442 15.48 -7.35 -14.53
C ASP A 442 14.24 -7.60 -13.63
N PRO A 443 14.34 -7.30 -12.33
CA PRO A 443 13.24 -7.50 -11.39
C PRO A 443 11.96 -6.77 -11.78
N LEU A 444 12.07 -5.51 -12.22
CA LEU A 444 10.93 -4.69 -12.61
C LEU A 444 10.19 -5.29 -13.80
N ALA A 445 10.90 -5.60 -14.87
CA ALA A 445 10.33 -6.14 -16.11
C ALA A 445 9.61 -7.48 -15.90
N GLU A 446 10.05 -8.28 -14.93
CA GLU A 446 9.43 -9.57 -14.62
C GLU A 446 8.28 -9.45 -13.62
N LEU A 447 8.45 -8.66 -12.55
CA LEU A 447 7.45 -8.53 -11.48
C LEU A 447 6.16 -7.81 -11.93
N VAL A 448 6.22 -6.93 -12.91
CA VAL A 448 5.03 -6.28 -13.49
C VAL A 448 4.07 -7.26 -14.19
N LYS A 449 4.49 -8.48 -14.46
CA LYS A 449 3.65 -9.55 -15.02
C LYS A 449 2.72 -10.18 -13.97
N ILE A 450 2.91 -9.84 -12.70
CA ILE A 450 2.20 -10.41 -11.55
C ILE A 450 1.31 -9.33 -10.95
N ASP A 451 0.07 -9.68 -10.59
CA ASP A 451 -0.76 -8.80 -9.78
C ASP A 451 -0.01 -8.41 -8.49
N PRO A 452 0.23 -7.12 -8.23
CA PRO A 452 1.00 -6.68 -7.06
C PRO A 452 0.48 -7.24 -5.74
N LYS A 453 -0.83 -7.49 -5.62
CA LYS A 453 -1.44 -8.14 -4.45
C LYS A 453 -0.99 -9.59 -4.26
N SER A 454 -0.52 -10.25 -5.30
CA SER A 454 0.01 -11.62 -5.25
C SER A 454 1.50 -11.68 -4.88
N ILE A 455 2.16 -10.53 -4.81
CA ILE A 455 3.52 -10.41 -4.29
C ILE A 455 3.41 -10.27 -2.77
N GLY A 456 4.02 -11.17 -2.01
CA GLY A 456 4.01 -11.11 -0.55
C GLY A 456 4.89 -9.96 -0.04
N VAL A 457 4.29 -8.81 0.26
CA VAL A 457 4.98 -7.58 0.71
C VAL A 457 4.71 -7.23 2.16
N GLY A 458 3.83 -7.97 2.85
CA GLY A 458 3.53 -7.71 4.26
C GLY A 458 2.60 -8.71 4.93
N GLN A 459 2.63 -8.69 6.26
CA GLN A 459 1.75 -9.47 7.11
C GLN A 459 0.33 -8.87 7.08
N TYR A 460 -0.70 -9.70 7.21
CA TYR A 460 -2.12 -9.30 7.14
C TYR A 460 -2.60 -8.77 5.80
N GLN A 461 -1.83 -8.91 4.73
CA GLN A 461 -2.15 -8.39 3.40
C GLN A 461 -3.53 -8.86 2.88
N HIS A 462 -3.96 -10.07 3.24
CA HIS A 462 -5.24 -10.64 2.81
C HIS A 462 -6.45 -10.25 3.68
N ASP A 463 -6.21 -9.62 4.85
CA ASP A 463 -7.27 -9.28 5.82
C ASP A 463 -7.78 -7.84 5.69
N MET A 464 -7.13 -7.03 4.88
CA MET A 464 -7.46 -5.62 4.72
C MET A 464 -8.29 -5.31 3.49
N ASN A 465 -8.69 -4.04 3.32
CA ASN A 465 -9.43 -3.57 2.17
C ASN A 465 -8.67 -3.83 0.86
N GLN A 466 -9.09 -4.88 0.12
CA GLN A 466 -8.43 -5.33 -1.11
C GLN A 466 -8.49 -4.33 -2.26
N LYS A 467 -9.51 -3.46 -2.29
CA LYS A 467 -9.64 -2.40 -3.30
C LYS A 467 -8.58 -1.32 -3.06
N LYS A 468 -8.49 -0.82 -1.82
CA LYS A 468 -7.50 0.19 -1.44
C LYS A 468 -6.07 -0.32 -1.59
N LEU A 469 -5.82 -1.55 -1.13
CA LEU A 469 -4.53 -2.22 -1.30
C LEU A 469 -4.15 -2.32 -2.79
N GLY A 470 -5.07 -2.80 -3.64
CA GLY A 470 -4.83 -2.93 -5.07
C GLY A 470 -4.46 -1.59 -5.71
N GLN A 471 -5.27 -0.56 -5.48
CA GLN A 471 -5.03 0.78 -6.01
C GLN A 471 -3.67 1.36 -5.59
N THR A 472 -3.31 1.21 -4.31
CA THR A 472 -2.02 1.71 -3.81
C THR A 472 -0.85 0.94 -4.44
N LEU A 473 -0.90 -0.38 -4.48
CA LEU A 473 0.19 -1.19 -5.05
C LEU A 473 0.32 -1.01 -6.56
N GLU A 474 -0.78 -0.90 -7.31
CA GLU A 474 -0.77 -0.56 -8.73
C GLU A 474 -0.12 0.80 -8.97
N GLY A 475 -0.45 1.80 -8.16
CA GLY A 475 0.18 3.11 -8.21
C GLY A 475 1.69 3.06 -7.96
N VAL A 476 2.15 2.22 -7.02
CA VAL A 476 3.58 2.00 -6.78
C VAL A 476 4.28 1.40 -8.00
N VAL A 477 3.67 0.42 -8.66
CA VAL A 477 4.23 -0.17 -9.89
C VAL A 477 4.31 0.90 -10.99
N GLU A 478 3.25 1.66 -11.20
CA GLU A 478 3.20 2.75 -12.17
C GLU A 478 4.34 3.77 -11.93
N ASP A 479 4.52 4.22 -10.69
CA ASP A 479 5.58 5.17 -10.34
C ASP A 479 6.98 4.60 -10.60
N CYS A 480 7.22 3.33 -10.24
CA CYS A 480 8.50 2.67 -10.48
C CYS A 480 8.79 2.55 -11.98
N VAL A 481 7.82 2.11 -12.78
CA VAL A 481 7.98 1.93 -14.23
C VAL A 481 8.24 3.27 -14.93
N ASN A 482 7.48 4.30 -14.62
CA ASN A 482 7.66 5.63 -15.22
C ASN A 482 8.96 6.31 -14.74
N LYS A 483 9.39 6.07 -13.50
CA LYS A 483 10.66 6.57 -12.97
C LYS A 483 11.88 5.96 -13.68
N VAL A 484 11.83 4.66 -13.95
CA VAL A 484 12.89 3.94 -14.69
C VAL A 484 12.82 4.28 -16.18
N GLY A 485 11.61 4.39 -16.75
CA GLY A 485 11.36 4.49 -18.19
C GLY A 485 11.59 3.14 -18.90
N VAL A 486 11.13 3.03 -20.12
CA VAL A 486 11.06 1.74 -20.80
C VAL A 486 11.56 1.87 -22.25
N ASP A 487 12.34 0.89 -22.73
CA ASP A 487 12.70 0.82 -24.13
C ASP A 487 11.51 0.30 -24.97
N LEU A 488 11.09 1.10 -25.96
CA LEU A 488 9.91 0.84 -26.78
C LEU A 488 10.02 -0.43 -27.61
N ASN A 489 11.24 -0.78 -27.99
CA ASN A 489 11.50 -1.92 -28.87
C ASN A 489 11.63 -3.26 -28.13
N THR A 490 11.89 -3.24 -26.82
CA THR A 490 12.10 -4.48 -26.04
C THR A 490 10.99 -4.72 -24.99
N ALA A 491 10.25 -3.69 -24.61
CA ALA A 491 9.23 -3.77 -23.60
C ALA A 491 8.12 -4.78 -23.90
N SER A 492 7.71 -5.53 -22.88
CA SER A 492 6.54 -6.41 -22.95
C SER A 492 5.23 -5.61 -22.80
N ALA A 493 4.11 -6.15 -23.31
CA ALA A 493 2.83 -5.50 -23.17
C ALA A 493 2.45 -5.26 -21.68
N PRO A 494 2.66 -6.18 -20.72
CA PRO A 494 2.44 -5.89 -19.30
C PRO A 494 3.25 -4.71 -18.77
N LEU A 495 4.52 -4.59 -19.16
CA LEU A 495 5.36 -3.46 -18.75
C LEU A 495 4.85 -2.13 -19.33
N LEU A 496 4.48 -2.13 -20.61
CA LEU A 496 3.92 -0.95 -21.28
C LEU A 496 2.60 -0.47 -20.65
N THR A 497 1.79 -1.38 -20.10
CA THR A 497 0.51 -1.02 -19.47
C THR A 497 0.67 -0.06 -18.29
N TYR A 498 1.82 -0.06 -17.61
CA TYR A 498 2.13 0.85 -16.51
C TYR A 498 2.77 2.17 -16.94
N ILE A 499 3.01 2.36 -18.23
CA ILE A 499 3.46 3.67 -18.74
C ILE A 499 2.27 4.64 -18.77
N SER A 500 2.53 5.86 -18.32
CA SER A 500 1.59 6.97 -18.34
C SER A 500 0.82 7.06 -19.66
N GLY A 501 -0.50 7.09 -19.61
CA GLY A 501 -1.36 7.20 -20.79
C GLY A 501 -1.54 5.92 -21.62
N ILE A 502 -0.92 4.80 -21.27
CA ILE A 502 -1.04 3.52 -21.99
C ILE A 502 -1.94 2.55 -21.21
N ASN A 503 -3.03 2.13 -21.82
CA ASN A 503 -3.86 1.05 -21.30
C ASN A 503 -3.49 -0.30 -21.94
N GLY A 504 -4.05 -1.41 -21.42
CA GLY A 504 -3.75 -2.75 -21.90
C GLY A 504 -4.04 -2.98 -23.40
N SER A 505 -5.02 -2.26 -23.99
CA SER A 505 -5.29 -2.35 -25.44
C SER A 505 -4.20 -1.66 -26.25
N ILE A 506 -3.80 -0.46 -25.83
CA ILE A 506 -2.72 0.30 -26.48
C ILE A 506 -1.39 -0.46 -26.36
N ALA A 507 -1.08 -1.01 -25.18
CA ALA A 507 0.13 -1.80 -24.95
C ALA A 507 0.24 -2.98 -25.92
N LYS A 508 -0.85 -3.74 -26.13
CA LYS A 508 -0.89 -4.84 -27.11
C LYS A 508 -0.73 -4.34 -28.54
N ASN A 509 -1.35 -3.21 -28.88
CA ASN A 509 -1.24 -2.62 -30.22
C ASN A 509 0.19 -2.13 -30.51
N ILE A 510 0.91 -1.58 -29.53
CA ILE A 510 2.32 -1.21 -29.64
C ILE A 510 3.17 -2.45 -30.02
N VAL A 511 2.97 -3.55 -29.31
CA VAL A 511 3.70 -4.81 -29.58
C VAL A 511 3.36 -5.34 -30.95
N ALA A 512 2.08 -5.40 -31.32
CA ALA A 512 1.62 -5.86 -32.63
C ALA A 512 2.15 -4.97 -33.79
N TYR A 513 2.20 -3.66 -33.57
CA TYR A 513 2.77 -2.72 -34.53
C TYR A 513 4.26 -3.02 -34.78
N ARG A 514 5.02 -3.20 -33.70
CA ARG A 514 6.44 -3.55 -33.73
C ARG A 514 6.70 -4.88 -34.46
N GLU A 515 5.87 -5.89 -34.21
CA GLU A 515 5.97 -7.20 -34.89
C GLU A 515 5.67 -7.12 -36.38
N LYS A 516 4.71 -6.26 -36.76
CA LYS A 516 4.28 -6.10 -38.17
C LYS A 516 5.19 -5.19 -38.97
N HIS A 517 5.65 -4.08 -38.38
CA HIS A 517 6.35 -3.00 -39.09
C HIS A 517 7.86 -2.94 -38.80
N GLY A 518 8.35 -3.79 -37.88
CA GLY A 518 9.71 -3.73 -37.36
C GLY A 518 9.89 -2.77 -36.18
N LYS A 519 11.15 -2.54 -35.84
CA LYS A 519 11.50 -1.67 -34.72
C LYS A 519 11.04 -0.23 -34.95
N PHE A 520 10.59 0.44 -33.87
CA PHE A 520 10.41 1.88 -33.86
C PHE A 520 11.77 2.57 -34.02
N THR A 521 11.86 3.54 -34.89
CA THR A 521 13.06 4.37 -35.12
C THR A 521 12.88 5.79 -34.61
N GLU A 522 11.63 6.23 -34.41
CA GLU A 522 11.26 7.55 -33.91
C GLU A 522 10.02 7.45 -33.03
N ARG A 523 9.93 8.28 -31.98
CA ARG A 523 8.77 8.36 -31.09
C ARG A 523 7.46 8.73 -31.78
N GLU A 524 7.54 9.58 -32.80
CA GLU A 524 6.37 10.00 -33.59
C GLU A 524 5.62 8.83 -34.25
N GLN A 525 6.30 7.73 -34.52
CA GLN A 525 5.66 6.51 -35.08
C GLN A 525 4.61 5.92 -34.13
N LEU A 526 4.64 6.25 -32.82
CA LEU A 526 3.59 5.87 -31.89
C LEU A 526 2.21 6.39 -32.29
N LEU A 527 2.13 7.53 -32.99
CA LEU A 527 0.86 8.08 -33.49
C LEU A 527 0.21 7.21 -34.58
N ASN A 528 0.97 6.27 -35.19
CA ASN A 528 0.47 5.30 -36.15
C ASN A 528 -0.05 4.00 -35.47
N VAL A 529 0.06 3.91 -34.13
CA VAL A 529 -0.43 2.75 -33.38
C VAL A 529 -1.93 2.90 -33.11
N ASP A 530 -2.69 1.85 -33.43
CA ASP A 530 -4.14 1.84 -33.21
C ASP A 530 -4.51 2.22 -31.75
N LYS A 531 -5.50 3.11 -31.60
CA LYS A 531 -6.02 3.65 -30.36
C LYS A 531 -5.05 4.52 -29.55
N LEU A 532 -3.85 4.80 -30.04
CA LEU A 532 -2.92 5.72 -29.42
C LEU A 532 -3.12 7.10 -30.05
N GLY A 533 -4.01 7.91 -29.46
CA GLY A 533 -4.28 9.28 -29.92
C GLY A 533 -3.28 10.30 -29.36
N ALA A 534 -3.43 11.56 -29.79
CA ALA A 534 -2.53 12.66 -29.42
C ALA A 534 -2.38 12.82 -27.87
N LYS A 535 -3.47 12.69 -27.10
CA LYS A 535 -3.41 12.79 -25.62
C LYS A 535 -2.60 11.64 -25.00
N ALA A 536 -2.78 10.41 -25.48
CA ALA A 536 -1.99 9.27 -25.01
C ALA A 536 -0.52 9.41 -25.39
N TYR A 537 -0.23 9.91 -26.59
CA TYR A 537 1.13 10.21 -27.03
C TYR A 537 1.79 11.26 -26.12
N GLU A 538 1.12 12.38 -25.85
CA GLU A 538 1.60 13.41 -24.91
C GLU A 538 1.95 12.78 -23.54
N GLN A 539 1.10 11.90 -23.02
CA GLN A 539 1.32 11.31 -21.71
C GLN A 539 2.46 10.29 -21.67
N CYS A 540 2.69 9.52 -22.76
CA CYS A 540 3.61 8.40 -22.74
C CYS A 540 4.99 8.67 -23.36
N ALA A 541 5.08 9.59 -24.32
CA ALA A 541 6.25 9.73 -25.18
C ALA A 541 7.57 9.94 -24.41
N GLY A 542 7.56 10.73 -23.35
CA GLY A 542 8.77 11.00 -22.56
C GLY A 542 9.26 9.80 -21.73
N PHE A 543 8.39 8.82 -21.46
CA PHE A 543 8.73 7.61 -20.70
C PHE A 543 9.15 6.44 -21.57
N LEU A 544 8.90 6.52 -22.88
CA LEU A 544 9.28 5.52 -23.86
C LEU A 544 10.56 5.95 -24.57
N ARG A 545 11.55 5.07 -24.61
CA ARG A 545 12.87 5.36 -25.17
C ARG A 545 13.15 4.50 -26.41
N ILE A 546 13.95 5.02 -27.33
CA ILE A 546 14.45 4.31 -28.51
C ILE A 546 15.97 4.49 -28.55
N SER A 547 16.71 3.47 -28.13
CA SER A 547 18.16 3.57 -27.97
C SER A 547 18.91 3.71 -29.29
N ASP A 548 18.40 3.04 -30.36
CA ASP A 548 19.01 2.98 -31.68
C ASP A 548 18.18 3.75 -32.74
N GLY A 549 17.48 4.83 -32.30
CA GLY A 549 16.60 5.62 -33.15
C GLY A 549 17.35 6.60 -34.04
N THR A 550 16.62 7.19 -35.02
CA THR A 550 17.14 8.23 -35.95
C THR A 550 17.33 9.57 -35.23
N ASN A 551 16.47 9.86 -34.23
CA ASN A 551 16.57 11.04 -33.39
C ASN A 551 17.26 10.71 -32.06
N PRO A 552 18.47 11.23 -31.79
CA PRO A 552 19.20 10.95 -30.55
C PRO A 552 18.45 11.39 -29.27
N LEU A 553 17.51 12.33 -29.37
CA LEU A 553 16.69 12.78 -28.24
C LEU A 553 15.67 11.68 -27.80
N ASP A 554 15.29 10.79 -28.72
CA ASP A 554 14.40 9.67 -28.41
C ASP A 554 15.04 8.63 -27.51
N ALA A 555 16.36 8.63 -27.34
CA ALA A 555 17.07 7.82 -26.37
C ALA A 555 17.07 8.44 -24.94
N THR A 556 16.59 9.67 -24.80
CA THR A 556 16.58 10.42 -23.53
C THR A 556 15.19 10.42 -22.89
N SER A 557 15.05 10.93 -21.65
CA SER A 557 13.76 11.22 -21.03
C SER A 557 13.24 12.63 -21.34
N VAL A 558 13.88 13.35 -22.28
CA VAL A 558 13.38 14.67 -22.73
C VAL A 558 12.04 14.47 -23.44
N HIS A 559 11.03 15.23 -23.03
CA HIS A 559 9.72 15.16 -23.66
C HIS A 559 9.74 15.79 -25.06
N PRO A 560 9.01 15.23 -26.06
CA PRO A 560 8.97 15.82 -27.42
C PRO A 560 8.59 17.29 -27.48
N GLU A 561 7.73 17.78 -26.59
CA GLU A 561 7.41 19.23 -26.46
C GLU A 561 8.63 20.12 -26.25
N SER A 562 9.69 19.59 -25.66
CA SER A 562 10.92 20.32 -25.33
C SER A 562 12.03 20.11 -26.35
N TYR A 563 11.80 19.41 -27.48
CA TYR A 563 12.85 19.10 -28.47
C TYR A 563 13.40 20.38 -29.11
N ASP A 564 12.56 21.30 -29.54
CA ASP A 564 12.98 22.54 -30.15
C ASP A 564 13.85 23.39 -29.20
N ALA A 565 13.41 23.51 -27.95
CA ALA A 565 14.19 24.20 -26.91
C ALA A 565 15.52 23.51 -26.62
N THR A 566 15.53 22.15 -26.60
CA THR A 566 16.73 21.35 -26.40
C THR A 566 17.71 21.50 -27.54
N LEU A 567 17.25 21.46 -28.81
CA LEU A 567 18.08 21.68 -29.97
C LEU A 567 18.64 23.11 -30.02
N ALA A 568 17.83 24.13 -29.66
CA ALA A 568 18.28 25.52 -29.57
C ALA A 568 19.35 25.66 -28.49
N PHE A 569 19.16 25.03 -27.32
CA PHE A 569 20.15 24.97 -26.23
C PHE A 569 21.46 24.35 -26.73
N MET A 570 21.39 23.16 -27.36
CA MET A 570 22.57 22.46 -27.87
C MET A 570 23.32 23.29 -28.90
N LYS A 571 22.61 23.93 -29.85
CA LYS A 571 23.19 24.82 -30.83
C LYS A 571 23.92 25.99 -30.18
N LYS A 572 23.32 26.61 -29.18
CA LYS A 572 23.89 27.74 -28.43
C LYS A 572 25.16 27.35 -27.66
N GLN A 573 25.22 26.12 -27.15
CA GLN A 573 26.37 25.59 -26.41
C GLN A 573 27.39 24.89 -27.36
N GLY A 574 27.16 24.89 -28.66
CA GLY A 574 28.04 24.22 -29.62
C GLY A 574 28.06 22.67 -29.50
N ILE A 575 27.01 22.08 -28.94
CA ILE A 575 26.88 20.63 -28.71
C ILE A 575 26.29 19.97 -29.94
N LYS A 576 26.94 18.94 -30.42
CA LYS A 576 26.40 18.10 -31.52
C LYS A 576 25.47 17.02 -30.96
N PRO A 577 24.36 16.66 -31.65
CA PRO A 577 23.48 15.59 -31.24
C PRO A 577 24.19 14.24 -30.99
N SER A 578 25.24 13.94 -31.75
CA SER A 578 26.06 12.73 -31.56
C SER A 578 26.90 12.72 -30.25
N SER A 579 26.96 13.83 -29.55
CA SER A 579 27.67 13.95 -28.27
C SER A 579 26.79 13.69 -27.04
N ILE A 580 25.49 13.48 -27.21
CA ILE A 580 24.57 13.14 -26.11
C ILE A 580 25.10 11.90 -25.38
N GLY A 581 25.14 11.95 -24.04
CA GLY A 581 25.71 10.90 -23.19
C GLY A 581 27.22 10.93 -23.03
N LYS A 582 27.92 11.87 -23.66
CA LYS A 582 29.38 12.06 -23.58
C LYS A 582 29.76 13.44 -23.02
N LEU A 583 28.79 14.14 -22.41
CA LEU A 583 28.87 15.52 -21.99
C LEU A 583 29.09 15.68 -20.47
N ALA A 584 29.97 14.88 -19.88
CA ALA A 584 30.20 14.94 -18.44
C ALA A 584 30.60 16.36 -17.99
N GLY A 585 29.85 16.89 -16.99
CA GLY A 585 30.10 18.22 -16.43
C GLY A 585 29.39 19.38 -17.14
N LEU A 586 28.48 19.11 -18.07
CA LEU A 586 27.68 20.15 -18.75
C LEU A 586 26.93 21.03 -17.73
N SER A 587 26.35 20.44 -16.70
CA SER A 587 25.67 21.14 -15.61
C SER A 587 26.54 22.15 -14.89
N LYS A 588 27.86 21.92 -14.80
CA LYS A 588 28.83 22.82 -14.14
C LYS A 588 29.24 24.02 -15.00
N ILE A 589 29.06 23.93 -16.31
CA ILE A 589 29.41 24.98 -17.27
C ILE A 589 28.35 26.07 -17.32
N ILE A 590 27.10 25.71 -17.01
CA ILE A 590 25.98 26.65 -17.06
C ILE A 590 25.94 27.46 -15.78
N LYS A 591 26.27 28.77 -15.91
CA LYS A 591 26.35 29.70 -14.75
C LYS A 591 25.02 30.35 -14.38
N ASN A 592 24.07 30.48 -15.33
CA ASN A 592 22.80 31.20 -15.10
C ASN A 592 21.65 30.46 -15.78
N TYR A 593 21.07 29.50 -15.06
CA TYR A 593 19.91 28.73 -15.54
C TYR A 593 18.66 29.57 -15.77
N PRO A 594 18.27 30.53 -14.86
CA PRO A 594 17.06 31.32 -15.07
C PRO A 594 17.10 32.17 -16.37
N LYS A 595 18.24 32.84 -16.65
CA LYS A 595 18.40 33.63 -17.86
C LYS A 595 18.34 32.75 -19.11
N LEU A 596 19.03 31.61 -19.09
CA LEU A 596 19.09 30.71 -20.24
C LEU A 596 17.73 30.06 -20.51
N ALA A 597 17.00 29.69 -19.48
CA ALA A 597 15.65 29.15 -19.58
C ALA A 597 14.68 30.18 -20.19
N SER A 598 14.72 31.42 -19.74
CA SER A 598 13.92 32.50 -20.32
C SER A 598 14.23 32.74 -21.81
N GLU A 599 15.51 32.70 -22.19
CA GLU A 599 15.93 32.85 -23.61
C GLU A 599 15.46 31.66 -24.49
N LEU A 600 15.25 30.50 -23.92
CA LEU A 600 14.76 29.29 -24.60
C LEU A 600 13.24 29.12 -24.54
N GLY A 601 12.53 30.02 -23.82
CA GLY A 601 11.08 29.95 -23.66
C GLY A 601 10.59 28.77 -22.82
N ILE A 602 11.43 28.21 -21.92
CA ILE A 602 11.10 27.09 -21.02
C ILE A 602 11.36 27.48 -19.57
N GLY A 603 10.87 26.66 -18.65
CA GLY A 603 11.12 26.84 -17.22
C GLY A 603 12.54 26.42 -16.79
N GLU A 604 13.00 26.96 -15.66
CA GLU A 604 14.34 26.62 -15.14
C GLU A 604 14.46 25.13 -14.77
N LEU A 605 13.43 24.55 -14.16
CA LEU A 605 13.43 23.13 -13.78
C LEU A 605 13.49 22.22 -15.01
N THR A 606 12.72 22.58 -16.04
CA THR A 606 12.75 21.88 -17.34
C THR A 606 14.13 21.93 -17.96
N LEU A 607 14.79 23.10 -17.95
CA LEU A 607 16.15 23.22 -18.46
C LEU A 607 17.16 22.37 -17.66
N ARG A 608 17.04 22.33 -16.35
CA ARG A 608 17.88 21.49 -15.48
C ARG A 608 17.71 20.01 -15.80
N ASP A 609 16.48 19.55 -16.00
CA ASP A 609 16.18 18.18 -16.38
C ASP A 609 16.75 17.85 -17.77
N ILE A 610 16.61 18.75 -18.76
CA ILE A 610 17.22 18.60 -20.09
C ILE A 610 18.74 18.45 -19.99
N VAL A 611 19.40 19.31 -19.24
CA VAL A 611 20.86 19.28 -19.08
C VAL A 611 21.31 17.97 -18.44
N ALA A 612 20.61 17.49 -17.41
CA ALA A 612 20.90 16.23 -16.76
C ALA A 612 20.75 15.03 -17.73
N GLU A 613 19.71 15.05 -18.56
CA GLU A 613 19.47 14.01 -19.56
C GLU A 613 20.50 14.02 -20.70
N LEU A 614 21.00 15.21 -21.10
CA LEU A 614 22.07 15.32 -22.10
C LEU A 614 23.42 14.83 -21.57
N GLU A 615 23.69 15.00 -20.26
CA GLU A 615 24.89 14.47 -19.62
C GLU A 615 24.86 12.94 -19.51
N LYS A 616 23.72 12.39 -19.04
CA LYS A 616 23.52 10.96 -18.81
C LYS A 616 22.12 10.56 -19.30
N PRO A 617 21.97 10.31 -20.61
CA PRO A 617 20.69 9.93 -21.17
C PRO A 617 20.19 8.63 -20.57
N ALA A 618 18.89 8.54 -20.34
CA ALA A 618 18.24 7.33 -19.90
C ALA A 618 18.82 6.72 -18.60
N ARG A 619 19.31 7.55 -17.68
CA ARG A 619 19.85 7.08 -16.42
C ARG A 619 18.84 6.20 -15.70
N ASP A 620 19.21 4.96 -15.46
CA ASP A 620 18.42 4.07 -14.62
C ASP A 620 18.72 4.40 -13.15
N PRO A 621 17.74 4.84 -12.36
CA PRO A 621 17.95 5.15 -10.93
C PRO A 621 18.39 3.94 -10.12
N ARG A 622 18.22 2.72 -10.64
CA ARG A 622 18.64 1.46 -10.00
C ARG A 622 20.15 1.24 -10.06
N ASP A 623 20.86 1.87 -11.01
CA ASP A 623 22.33 1.73 -11.15
C ASP A 623 23.10 2.30 -9.97
N GLU A 624 22.49 3.21 -9.19
CA GLU A 624 23.09 3.81 -8.01
C GLU A 624 22.82 3.02 -6.73
N MET A 625 21.97 1.99 -6.80
CA MET A 625 21.67 1.14 -5.67
C MET A 625 22.77 0.08 -5.46
N PRO A 626 22.97 -0.39 -4.22
CA PRO A 626 23.91 -1.45 -3.93
C PRO A 626 23.58 -2.71 -4.76
N LYS A 627 24.56 -3.22 -5.50
CA LYS A 627 24.36 -4.46 -6.28
C LYS A 627 24.17 -5.65 -5.34
N PRO A 628 23.33 -6.62 -5.73
CA PRO A 628 23.14 -7.83 -4.94
C PRO A 628 24.46 -8.57 -4.66
N ILE A 629 24.59 -9.14 -3.47
CA ILE A 629 25.78 -9.90 -3.08
C ILE A 629 25.68 -11.29 -3.71
N LEU A 630 26.59 -11.59 -4.64
CA LEU A 630 26.74 -12.92 -5.21
C LEU A 630 27.62 -13.78 -4.29
N ARG A 631 27.23 -15.05 -4.13
CA ARG A 631 27.87 -16.00 -3.19
C ARG A 631 28.56 -17.13 -3.94
N SER A 632 29.61 -17.68 -3.32
CA SER A 632 30.29 -18.88 -3.75
C SER A 632 30.30 -20.00 -2.69
N ASP A 633 29.99 -19.64 -1.44
CA ASP A 633 30.03 -20.53 -0.27
C ASP A 633 28.90 -20.21 0.71
N VAL A 634 28.55 -21.15 1.57
CA VAL A 634 27.60 -20.99 2.67
C VAL A 634 28.37 -20.86 3.98
N LEU A 635 28.03 -19.83 4.77
CA LEU A 635 28.36 -19.77 6.19
C LEU A 635 27.21 -20.43 6.97
N GLU A 636 27.53 -21.39 7.84
CA GLU A 636 26.56 -21.92 8.79
C GLU A 636 26.62 -21.15 10.12
N MET A 637 25.53 -21.16 10.91
CA MET A 637 25.53 -20.47 12.21
C MET A 637 26.66 -20.93 13.14
N LYS A 638 27.09 -22.20 13.05
CA LYS A 638 28.22 -22.75 13.83
C LYS A 638 29.59 -22.16 13.42
N ASP A 639 29.68 -21.60 12.21
CA ASP A 639 30.92 -21.00 11.69
C ASP A 639 31.07 -19.54 12.14
N LEU A 640 29.99 -18.93 12.66
CA LEU A 640 30.00 -17.57 13.15
C LEU A 640 30.72 -17.48 14.49
N LYS A 641 31.64 -16.52 14.60
CA LYS A 641 32.38 -16.21 15.83
C LYS A 641 32.06 -14.79 16.27
N GLU A 642 32.00 -14.59 17.58
CA GLU A 642 31.88 -13.23 18.13
C GLU A 642 33.01 -12.33 17.63
N GLY A 643 32.68 -11.11 17.28
CA GLY A 643 33.63 -10.15 16.71
C GLY A 643 33.78 -10.24 15.19
N MET A 644 33.24 -11.25 14.51
CA MET A 644 33.31 -11.41 13.05
C MET A 644 32.55 -10.28 12.37
N ILE A 645 33.19 -9.61 11.40
CA ILE A 645 32.59 -8.55 10.60
C ILE A 645 32.16 -9.15 9.27
N LEU A 646 30.88 -8.97 8.91
CA LEU A 646 30.27 -9.53 7.71
C LEU A 646 29.47 -8.45 6.99
N LYS A 647 29.39 -8.57 5.67
CA LYS A 647 28.41 -7.81 4.88
C LYS A 647 27.07 -8.54 4.90
N GLY A 648 26.03 -7.80 5.19
CA GLY A 648 24.69 -8.35 5.18
C GLY A 648 23.71 -7.45 4.44
N THR A 649 22.60 -8.05 4.01
CA THR A 649 21.50 -7.32 3.37
C THR A 649 20.37 -7.14 4.36
N VAL A 650 19.88 -5.93 4.54
CA VAL A 650 18.71 -5.62 5.38
C VAL A 650 17.47 -6.29 4.79
N ARG A 651 16.89 -7.23 5.52
CA ARG A 651 15.69 -7.98 5.10
C ARG A 651 14.39 -7.36 5.60
N ASN A 652 14.42 -6.88 6.84
CA ASN A 652 13.24 -6.29 7.47
C ASN A 652 13.64 -5.24 8.49
N VAL A 653 12.84 -4.17 8.57
CA VAL A 653 13.01 -3.07 9.53
C VAL A 653 11.75 -2.98 10.38
N ILE A 654 11.92 -3.09 11.69
CA ILE A 654 10.85 -3.06 12.69
C ILE A 654 11.18 -2.05 13.79
N ASP A 655 10.22 -1.67 14.60
CA ASP A 655 10.37 -0.60 15.60
C ASP A 655 11.55 -0.78 16.56
N PHE A 656 11.87 -2.02 16.93
CA PHE A 656 12.94 -2.32 17.89
C PHE A 656 14.27 -2.74 17.26
N GLY A 657 14.36 -2.80 15.92
CA GLY A 657 15.62 -3.16 15.26
C GLY A 657 15.49 -3.54 13.79
N VAL A 658 16.55 -4.15 13.29
CA VAL A 658 16.72 -4.49 11.88
C VAL A 658 17.13 -5.95 11.74
N PHE A 659 16.47 -6.70 10.90
CA PHE A 659 16.87 -8.04 10.51
C PHE A 659 17.79 -7.99 9.29
N VAL A 660 18.95 -8.59 9.43
CA VAL A 660 20.01 -8.58 8.41
C VAL A 660 20.38 -10.00 8.03
N ASP A 661 20.27 -10.30 6.75
CA ASP A 661 20.78 -11.54 6.15
C ASP A 661 22.28 -11.42 5.96
N ILE A 662 23.05 -12.14 6.75
CA ILE A 662 24.51 -12.19 6.71
C ILE A 662 25.05 -13.41 5.98
N GLY A 663 24.20 -14.13 5.24
CA GLY A 663 24.61 -15.31 4.48
C GLY A 663 24.50 -16.63 5.22
N VAL A 664 23.99 -16.62 6.46
CA VAL A 664 23.56 -17.82 7.17
C VAL A 664 22.05 -17.97 7.08
N HIS A 665 21.52 -19.16 7.30
CA HIS A 665 20.09 -19.45 7.12
C HIS A 665 19.14 -18.80 8.16
N GLN A 666 19.68 -17.95 9.00
CA GLN A 666 18.94 -17.21 10.02
C GLN A 666 19.33 -15.73 9.96
N ASP A 667 18.35 -14.86 9.82
CA ASP A 667 18.60 -13.43 9.87
C ASP A 667 19.12 -13.03 11.27
N GLY A 668 20.16 -12.23 11.29
CA GLY A 668 20.65 -11.65 12.53
C GLY A 668 19.89 -10.37 12.87
N LEU A 669 19.66 -10.15 14.16
CA LEU A 669 19.00 -8.95 14.66
C LEU A 669 20.03 -7.90 15.08
N VAL A 670 19.97 -6.72 14.47
CA VAL A 670 20.60 -5.50 14.98
C VAL A 670 19.54 -4.73 15.78
N HIS A 671 19.64 -4.75 17.10
CA HIS A 671 18.73 -3.99 17.96
C HIS A 671 18.89 -2.48 17.70
N ILE A 672 17.80 -1.69 17.86
CA ILE A 672 17.81 -0.25 17.61
C ILE A 672 18.94 0.49 18.31
N SER A 673 19.32 0.07 19.52
CA SER A 673 20.45 0.62 20.27
C SER A 673 21.82 0.31 19.64
N GLN A 674 21.91 -0.62 18.69
CA GLN A 674 23.13 -1.06 18.03
C GLN A 674 23.29 -0.55 16.59
N LEU A 675 22.36 0.28 16.11
CA LEU A 675 22.36 0.82 14.74
C LEU A 675 23.35 1.96 14.53
N ASN A 676 23.55 2.83 15.52
CA ASN A 676 24.42 3.98 15.38
C ASN A 676 25.19 4.25 16.69
N SER A 677 26.49 4.54 16.58
CA SER A 677 27.35 4.85 17.71
C SER A 677 27.32 6.33 18.12
N LYS A 678 26.89 7.23 17.23
CA LYS A 678 27.03 8.69 17.39
C LYS A 678 25.72 9.42 17.68
N LYS A 679 24.54 8.80 17.42
CA LYS A 679 23.23 9.41 17.62
C LYS A 679 22.24 8.43 18.23
N PHE A 680 21.34 8.94 19.06
CA PHE A 680 20.16 8.19 19.51
C PHE A 680 19.21 8.05 18.32
N VAL A 681 18.88 6.81 17.95
CA VAL A 681 18.00 6.48 16.83
C VAL A 681 16.58 6.31 17.40
N LYS A 682 15.63 7.11 16.94
CA LYS A 682 14.21 7.01 17.36
C LYS A 682 13.49 5.89 16.61
N HIS A 683 13.80 5.74 15.33
CA HIS A 683 13.23 4.68 14.49
C HIS A 683 14.32 4.13 13.55
N PRO A 684 14.44 2.80 13.38
CA PRO A 684 15.50 2.19 12.56
C PRO A 684 15.54 2.67 11.10
N LEU A 685 14.40 3.06 10.52
CA LEU A 685 14.33 3.63 9.15
C LEU A 685 15.06 4.96 8.98
N GLU A 686 15.47 5.61 10.08
CA GLU A 686 16.34 6.81 10.04
C GLU A 686 17.77 6.47 9.64
N VAL A 687 18.16 5.20 9.78
CA VAL A 687 19.55 4.73 9.58
C VAL A 687 19.66 3.81 8.38
N VAL A 688 18.72 2.90 8.20
CA VAL A 688 18.77 1.86 7.15
C VAL A 688 17.39 1.61 6.54
N LYS A 689 17.40 1.11 5.31
CA LYS A 689 16.21 0.67 4.57
C LYS A 689 16.34 -0.80 4.22
N VAL A 690 15.22 -1.48 3.99
CA VAL A 690 15.23 -2.86 3.47
C VAL A 690 15.95 -2.87 2.11
N GLY A 691 16.82 -3.84 1.91
CA GLY A 691 17.67 -3.95 0.73
C GLY A 691 19.05 -3.28 0.86
N ASP A 692 19.27 -2.45 1.88
CA ASP A 692 20.60 -1.87 2.12
C ASP A 692 21.64 -2.95 2.44
N ILE A 693 22.84 -2.77 1.90
CA ILE A 693 24.00 -3.59 2.27
C ILE A 693 24.73 -2.87 3.41
N VAL A 694 24.85 -3.56 4.54
CA VAL A 694 25.43 -3.01 5.75
C VAL A 694 26.57 -3.89 6.24
N ASP A 695 27.61 -3.28 6.79
CA ASP A 695 28.63 -4.01 7.54
C ASP A 695 28.10 -4.21 8.95
N VAL A 696 28.10 -5.47 9.41
CA VAL A 696 27.65 -5.86 10.74
C VAL A 696 28.69 -6.72 11.43
N LYS A 697 28.79 -6.56 12.75
CA LYS A 697 29.66 -7.36 13.60
C LYS A 697 28.82 -8.30 14.44
N VAL A 698 29.20 -9.57 14.48
CA VAL A 698 28.55 -10.59 15.32
C VAL A 698 28.82 -10.30 16.79
N MET A 699 27.76 -10.13 17.57
CA MET A 699 27.84 -9.92 19.02
C MET A 699 27.71 -11.25 19.79
N SER A 700 26.74 -12.06 19.39
CA SER A 700 26.51 -13.39 20.00
C SER A 700 25.74 -14.29 19.05
N VAL A 701 25.93 -15.59 19.20
CA VAL A 701 25.22 -16.64 18.45
C VAL A 701 24.67 -17.64 19.45
N ASP A 702 23.34 -17.79 19.47
CA ASP A 702 22.64 -18.80 20.27
C ASP A 702 22.14 -19.90 19.33
N LEU A 703 22.85 -21.01 19.28
CA LEU A 703 22.56 -22.14 18.39
C LEU A 703 21.26 -22.87 18.78
N ASP A 704 20.93 -22.92 20.07
CA ASP A 704 19.76 -23.60 20.58
C ASP A 704 18.47 -22.84 20.24
N LYS A 705 18.48 -21.52 20.41
CA LYS A 705 17.36 -20.65 20.10
C LYS A 705 17.37 -20.13 18.66
N LYS A 706 18.38 -20.50 17.88
CA LYS A 706 18.60 -20.03 16.50
C LYS A 706 18.54 -18.50 16.41
N ARG A 707 19.27 -17.80 17.30
CA ARG A 707 19.31 -16.33 17.33
C ARG A 707 20.73 -15.83 17.10
N ILE A 708 20.87 -14.80 16.29
CA ILE A 708 22.12 -14.10 16.01
C ILE A 708 21.90 -12.63 16.38
N SER A 709 22.73 -12.13 17.30
CA SER A 709 22.75 -10.72 17.66
C SER A 709 23.87 -10.01 16.92
N LEU A 710 23.55 -8.91 16.29
CA LEU A 710 24.48 -8.15 15.46
C LEU A 710 24.55 -6.69 15.94
N THR A 711 25.64 -6.01 15.58
CA THR A 711 25.80 -4.57 15.77
C THR A 711 26.37 -3.92 14.52
N MET A 712 25.91 -2.72 14.23
CA MET A 712 26.50 -1.82 13.21
C MET A 712 27.50 -0.83 13.83
N LYS A 713 27.76 -0.93 15.12
CA LYS A 713 28.80 -0.17 15.80
C LYS A 713 30.14 -0.89 15.65
N ILE A 714 30.75 -0.71 14.49
CA ILE A 714 32.02 -1.32 14.11
C ILE A 714 33.16 -0.38 14.47
#